data_faed7b75a532457df7149f1904035edc
#
_entry.id   faed7b75a532457df7149f1904035edc
#
_cell.length_a   1.000
_cell.length_b   1.000
_cell.length_c   1.000
_cell.angle_alpha   90.00
_cell.angle_beta   90.00
_cell.angle_gamma   90.00
#
_symmetry.space_group_name_H-M   'P 1'
#
loop_
_entity.id
_entity.type
_entity.pdbx_description
1 polymer ?
#
loop_
_entity_poly.entity_id
_entity_poly.type
_entity_poly.pdbx_seq_one_letter_code
_entity_poly.pdbx_strand_id
1 'polypeptide(L)'
;MKGLMFIVRKYKMASFLNVLGLTVAFSVFYVLLIQITDQLNHNKGLKDWEQLYRVENTVGDGDWAVSCNRPLPESVAELPQVEELALWCGMGGCYVDLNGTAMYMSEGLMLPGTLETLGAKCIDGRLSPHTGEEGVIIPVSFAKKYFGETMVAGRGIQLWKESKQLTVIGVYEDFPKNCDVENYCFRDMGDRDQNRPNNFNYTCFVRLKEGTDSKQMDELLTTTLHKLYIDWGTSNGYQVTPEIDAYIKKFKSRLVSVDKTYFSNVDLMFDKGNKGILLVLEIIALLVILVSAINFTNFTLAESPVRMRGIMTRKVMGSSTWSLRMGLMGENVLLSLSAFLLALLLIALLESSQLFSEVLQTSLALTEHIDLILLLLVVAIGVGILTSLYPSWYVTSFPPAMALKGSFGLSPNGRRLRGFLIALQLIVSFTMVGYLGILWSQKDYFYSSDYGFDKEQILYGNMYGVFPLSQAETVRQELVKIPGVEDVSYSRFTLGMQTEVMTWSRTWGENPDDQYYFKVFPVDEHFLRTYGIKLVEGRDFNAHDRNAYIINEAMKRKYPRIAIDEPFFKGSSGKVVGICEDLRFCSVHVDNINEPAVFVVMNQDPKEDDMGMLSIRLAAGMDKFKLRKEIERTIMCFADMDPDLYFYDERIESVYRDEVRFMTQINWFALIALVITLIGVFCLTMFETEYRRKEIGIRKVMGASVTEIIEIFLRYYLKLILIGFIPSVPIAYLFGKEWLQNFAEQTPIYWWIFVVSFVSVSIIVLLTVIVQSWRVANDNPINSIKTE
;
A
#
# COMPACT_ATOMS: atom_id res chain seq x y z
N MET A 1 16.44 17.89 39.28
CA MET A 1 16.48 19.10 38.41
C MET A 1 17.85 19.77 38.33
N LYS A 2 18.52 20.20 39.49
CA LYS A 2 19.85 20.82 39.41
C LYS A 2 20.93 19.91 38.78
N GLY A 3 20.91 18.60 39.01
CA GLY A 3 21.81 17.62 38.40
C GLY A 3 21.63 17.51 36.90
N LEU A 4 20.40 17.41 36.43
CA LEU A 4 20.03 17.35 35.00
C LEU A 4 20.49 18.63 34.26
N MET A 5 20.22 19.82 34.84
CA MET A 5 20.60 21.09 34.24
C MET A 5 22.12 21.27 34.13
N PHE A 6 22.90 20.74 35.08
CA PHE A 6 24.36 20.71 35.01
C PHE A 6 24.87 19.88 33.86
N ILE A 7 24.28 18.67 33.61
CA ILE A 7 24.70 17.76 32.57
C ILE A 7 24.31 18.28 31.18
N VAL A 8 23.06 18.77 31.02
CA VAL A 8 22.62 19.38 29.78
C VAL A 8 23.51 20.57 29.40
N ARG A 9 23.98 21.34 30.40
CA ARG A 9 24.94 22.44 30.16
C ARG A 9 26.35 21.97 29.80
N LYS A 10 26.83 20.87 30.40
CA LYS A 10 28.18 20.34 30.17
C LYS A 10 28.28 19.56 28.86
N TYR A 11 27.28 18.77 28.52
CA TYR A 11 27.22 17.88 27.32
C TYR A 11 26.04 18.27 26.40
N LYS A 12 25.94 19.57 26.06
CA LYS A 12 24.82 20.12 25.29
C LYS A 12 24.49 19.34 24.03
N MET A 13 25.51 19.03 23.24
CA MET A 13 25.37 18.32 21.96
C MET A 13 24.80 16.89 22.14
N ALA A 14 25.36 16.11 23.06
CA ALA A 14 24.94 14.74 23.28
C ALA A 14 23.55 14.66 23.91
N SER A 15 23.21 15.53 24.86
CA SER A 15 21.86 15.60 25.44
C SER A 15 20.82 16.03 24.39
N PHE A 16 21.18 16.99 23.55
CA PHE A 16 20.31 17.43 22.42
C PHE A 16 20.07 16.30 21.44
N LEU A 17 21.13 15.62 20.97
CA LEU A 17 21.02 14.51 20.03
C LEU A 17 20.22 13.34 20.59
N ASN A 18 20.31 13.09 21.89
CA ASN A 18 19.56 12.03 22.55
C ASN A 18 18.07 12.35 22.63
N VAL A 19 17.70 13.58 23.01
CA VAL A 19 16.29 14.02 23.01
C VAL A 19 15.76 14.05 21.59
N LEU A 20 16.53 14.54 20.62
CA LEU A 20 16.15 14.54 19.20
C LEU A 20 15.90 13.12 18.67
N GLY A 21 16.79 12.16 19.01
CA GLY A 21 16.60 10.76 18.62
C GLY A 21 15.32 10.15 19.18
N LEU A 22 14.98 10.43 20.45
CA LEU A 22 13.69 10.02 21.03
C LEU A 22 12.51 10.73 20.38
N THR A 23 12.62 12.02 20.10
CA THR A 23 11.57 12.81 19.44
C THR A 23 11.22 12.21 18.10
N VAL A 24 12.21 11.96 17.25
CA VAL A 24 12.02 11.33 15.93
C VAL A 24 11.43 9.95 16.07
N ALA A 25 11.92 9.12 17.01
CA ALA A 25 11.41 7.78 17.24
C ALA A 25 9.93 7.77 17.67
N PHE A 26 9.55 8.66 18.58
CA PHE A 26 8.14 8.77 19.01
C PHE A 26 7.24 9.29 17.88
N SER A 27 7.71 10.21 17.06
CA SER A 27 6.95 10.69 15.91
C SER A 27 6.73 9.58 14.88
N VAL A 28 7.78 8.82 14.55
CA VAL A 28 7.68 7.68 13.62
C VAL A 28 6.77 6.59 14.19
N PHE A 29 6.91 6.26 15.46
CA PHE A 29 6.07 5.27 16.13
C PHE A 29 4.59 5.67 16.08
N TYR A 30 4.29 6.94 16.34
CA TYR A 30 2.91 7.45 16.25
C TYR A 30 2.34 7.35 14.84
N VAL A 31 3.10 7.74 13.82
CA VAL A 31 2.69 7.62 12.42
C VAL A 31 2.40 6.16 12.04
N LEU A 32 3.27 5.23 12.47
CA LEU A 32 3.07 3.81 12.25
C LEU A 32 1.83 3.29 12.98
N LEU A 33 1.58 3.73 14.21
CA LEU A 33 0.38 3.36 14.96
C LEU A 33 -0.90 3.81 14.25
N ILE A 34 -0.93 5.03 13.70
CA ILE A 34 -2.08 5.50 12.91
C ILE A 34 -2.32 4.55 11.74
N GLN A 35 -1.30 4.24 10.94
CA GLN A 35 -1.44 3.36 9.79
C GLN A 35 -1.89 1.94 10.16
N ILE A 36 -1.31 1.38 11.21
CA ILE A 36 -1.69 0.05 11.72
C ILE A 36 -3.16 0.07 12.18
N THR A 37 -3.53 1.09 12.95
CA THR A 37 -4.90 1.23 13.48
C THR A 37 -5.91 1.45 12.37
N ASP A 38 -5.58 2.23 11.36
CA ASP A 38 -6.42 2.49 10.20
C ASP A 38 -6.72 1.19 9.42
N GLN A 39 -5.68 0.37 9.15
CA GLN A 39 -5.85 -0.93 8.50
C GLN A 39 -6.63 -1.93 9.36
N LEU A 40 -6.39 -1.97 10.68
CA LEU A 40 -7.11 -2.85 11.61
C LEU A 40 -8.57 -2.44 11.83
N ASN A 41 -8.88 -1.17 11.59
CA ASN A 41 -10.23 -0.61 11.75
C ASN A 41 -10.97 -0.47 10.41
N HIS A 42 -10.46 -1.08 9.33
CA HIS A 42 -11.13 -1.07 8.04
C HIS A 42 -12.56 -1.62 8.18
N ASN A 43 -13.55 -0.94 7.62
CA ASN A 43 -15.00 -1.20 7.71
C ASN A 43 -15.62 -1.01 9.11
N LYS A 44 -14.87 -0.79 10.18
CA LYS A 44 -15.45 -0.63 11.53
C LYS A 44 -16.15 0.72 11.74
N GLY A 45 -16.05 1.63 10.78
CA GLY A 45 -16.81 2.87 10.73
C GLY A 45 -18.26 2.69 10.26
N LEU A 46 -18.62 1.52 9.71
CA LEU A 46 -19.97 1.21 9.26
C LEU A 46 -20.88 0.93 10.47
N LYS A 47 -22.17 1.24 10.32
CA LYS A 47 -23.17 1.06 11.39
C LYS A 47 -23.29 -0.42 11.76
N ASP A 48 -23.22 -0.72 13.06
CA ASP A 48 -23.35 -2.07 13.63
C ASP A 48 -22.52 -3.12 12.88
N TRP A 49 -21.26 -2.76 12.57
CA TRP A 49 -20.33 -3.56 11.77
C TRP A 49 -20.13 -5.00 12.30
N GLU A 50 -20.32 -5.23 13.61
CA GLU A 50 -20.21 -6.56 14.23
C GLU A 50 -21.27 -7.54 13.72
N GLN A 51 -22.42 -7.02 13.25
CA GLN A 51 -23.54 -7.77 12.70
C GLN A 51 -23.62 -7.67 11.18
N LEU A 52 -22.68 -6.95 10.54
CA LEU A 52 -22.66 -6.72 9.12
C LEU A 52 -21.74 -7.74 8.41
N TYR A 53 -22.27 -8.40 7.39
CA TYR A 53 -21.57 -9.44 6.64
C TYR A 53 -21.63 -9.15 5.15
N ARG A 54 -20.52 -9.39 4.45
CA ARG A 54 -20.45 -9.36 2.98
C ARG A 54 -20.85 -10.72 2.42
N VAL A 55 -21.66 -10.72 1.37
CA VAL A 55 -22.00 -11.93 0.62
C VAL A 55 -20.88 -12.17 -0.40
N GLU A 56 -20.30 -13.37 -0.38
CA GLU A 56 -19.30 -13.83 -1.33
C GLU A 56 -19.82 -15.09 -2.03
N ASN A 57 -19.52 -15.20 -3.32
CA ASN A 57 -19.94 -16.33 -4.15
C ASN A 57 -18.76 -16.99 -4.83
N THR A 58 -18.86 -18.29 -5.15
CA THR A 58 -17.86 -18.92 -6.01
C THR A 58 -18.14 -18.61 -7.47
N VAL A 59 -17.09 -18.36 -8.24
CA VAL A 59 -17.13 -18.12 -9.69
C VAL A 59 -16.22 -19.13 -10.39
N GLY A 60 -16.67 -19.69 -11.51
CA GLY A 60 -15.87 -20.63 -12.30
C GLY A 60 -15.51 -21.92 -11.56
N ASP A 61 -14.21 -22.24 -11.51
CA ASP A 61 -13.70 -23.50 -10.93
C ASP A 61 -13.68 -23.52 -9.37
N GLY A 62 -14.40 -22.62 -8.72
CA GLY A 62 -14.58 -22.62 -7.27
C GLY A 62 -13.83 -21.54 -6.51
N ASP A 63 -13.24 -20.57 -7.20
CA ASP A 63 -12.67 -19.39 -6.58
C ASP A 63 -13.75 -18.48 -6.01
N TRP A 64 -13.49 -17.91 -4.83
CA TRP A 64 -14.41 -16.99 -4.20
C TRP A 64 -14.27 -15.59 -4.81
N ALA A 65 -15.40 -14.93 -5.05
CA ALA A 65 -15.49 -13.56 -5.52
C ALA A 65 -16.42 -12.73 -4.63
N VAL A 66 -16.13 -11.44 -4.55
CA VAL A 66 -16.95 -10.45 -3.82
C VAL A 66 -18.27 -10.21 -4.54
N SER A 67 -18.30 -10.41 -5.86
CA SER A 67 -19.44 -10.13 -6.71
C SER A 67 -20.65 -11.01 -6.37
N CYS A 68 -21.81 -10.37 -6.28
CA CYS A 68 -23.10 -11.00 -6.00
C CYS A 68 -24.07 -10.75 -7.14
N ASN A 69 -25.03 -11.65 -7.35
CA ASN A 69 -26.18 -11.36 -8.19
C ASN A 69 -27.29 -10.69 -7.36
N ARG A 70 -28.16 -9.94 -8.00
CA ARG A 70 -29.24 -9.22 -7.31
C ARG A 70 -30.33 -10.15 -6.73
N PRO A 71 -30.81 -11.22 -7.43
CA PRO A 71 -31.90 -12.05 -6.92
C PRO A 71 -31.60 -12.75 -5.61
N LEU A 72 -30.33 -13.13 -5.37
CA LEU A 72 -29.96 -13.90 -4.17
C LEU A 72 -30.18 -13.10 -2.87
N PRO A 73 -29.60 -11.93 -2.66
CA PRO A 73 -29.82 -11.14 -1.45
C PRO A 73 -31.28 -10.68 -1.28
N GLU A 74 -31.97 -10.33 -2.38
CA GLU A 74 -33.39 -9.97 -2.30
C GLU A 74 -34.24 -11.15 -1.80
N SER A 75 -33.95 -12.39 -2.24
CA SER A 75 -34.65 -13.58 -1.78
C SER A 75 -34.43 -13.91 -0.31
N VAL A 76 -33.29 -13.54 0.27
CA VAL A 76 -32.98 -13.78 1.67
C VAL A 76 -33.33 -12.59 2.56
N ALA A 77 -33.60 -11.41 2.01
CA ALA A 77 -33.96 -10.21 2.76
C ALA A 77 -35.25 -10.41 3.61
N GLU A 78 -36.18 -11.27 3.13
CA GLU A 78 -37.43 -11.59 3.82
C GLU A 78 -37.27 -12.60 4.97
N LEU A 79 -36.06 -13.16 5.15
CA LEU A 79 -35.82 -14.17 6.19
C LEU A 79 -35.85 -13.54 7.59
N PRO A 80 -36.38 -14.25 8.61
CA PRO A 80 -36.46 -13.75 9.98
C PRO A 80 -35.07 -13.39 10.58
N GLN A 81 -33.99 -14.00 10.10
CA GLN A 81 -32.61 -13.82 10.55
C GLN A 81 -31.98 -12.54 10.01
N VAL A 82 -32.47 -12.02 8.90
CA VAL A 82 -31.98 -10.80 8.24
C VAL A 82 -32.70 -9.58 8.85
N GLU A 83 -31.95 -8.55 9.15
CA GLU A 83 -32.47 -7.28 9.66
C GLU A 83 -32.55 -6.25 8.55
N GLU A 84 -31.44 -6.03 7.83
CA GLU A 84 -31.32 -5.04 6.76
C GLU A 84 -30.40 -5.57 5.64
N LEU A 85 -30.57 -5.02 4.43
CA LEU A 85 -29.83 -5.36 3.22
C LEU A 85 -29.29 -4.09 2.57
N ALA A 86 -28.00 -4.11 2.23
CA ALA A 86 -27.37 -3.12 1.37
C ALA A 86 -26.89 -3.78 0.09
N LEU A 87 -27.35 -3.30 -1.07
CA LEU A 87 -26.95 -3.80 -2.38
C LEU A 87 -26.67 -2.63 -3.32
N TRP A 88 -25.48 -2.62 -3.90
CA TRP A 88 -25.07 -1.59 -4.84
C TRP A 88 -24.10 -2.13 -5.89
N CYS A 89 -23.89 -1.34 -6.97
CA CYS A 89 -22.81 -1.54 -7.92
C CYS A 89 -22.28 -0.18 -8.41
N GLY A 90 -21.00 -0.09 -8.69
CA GLY A 90 -20.42 1.00 -9.45
C GLY A 90 -20.76 0.88 -10.93
N MET A 91 -21.10 1.97 -11.57
CA MET A 91 -21.45 2.03 -12.99
C MET A 91 -20.40 2.74 -13.84
N GLY A 92 -19.23 3.03 -13.27
CA GLY A 92 -18.26 3.94 -13.85
C GLY A 92 -18.64 5.38 -13.54
N GLY A 93 -19.09 6.15 -14.52
CA GLY A 93 -19.56 7.52 -14.28
C GLY A 93 -19.93 8.23 -15.56
N CYS A 94 -20.42 9.43 -15.38
CA CYS A 94 -20.77 10.35 -16.47
C CYS A 94 -20.11 11.72 -16.24
N TYR A 95 -20.16 12.55 -17.25
CA TYR A 95 -19.68 13.92 -17.12
C TYR A 95 -20.86 14.88 -16.89
N VAL A 96 -20.66 15.84 -16.00
CA VAL A 96 -21.62 16.89 -15.65
C VAL A 96 -21.04 18.25 -15.97
N ASP A 97 -21.91 19.22 -16.26
CA ASP A 97 -21.51 20.59 -16.59
C ASP A 97 -21.23 21.39 -15.31
N LEU A 98 -19.98 21.73 -15.09
CA LEU A 98 -19.54 22.66 -14.06
C LEU A 98 -19.15 23.99 -14.71
N ASN A 99 -20.11 24.91 -14.85
CA ASN A 99 -19.87 26.24 -15.42
C ASN A 99 -19.23 26.24 -16.83
N GLY A 100 -19.66 25.34 -17.70
CA GLY A 100 -19.13 25.19 -19.05
C GLY A 100 -17.86 24.31 -19.13
N THR A 101 -17.50 23.60 -18.07
CA THR A 101 -16.42 22.63 -18.03
C THR A 101 -16.95 21.26 -17.63
N ALA A 102 -16.52 20.22 -18.33
CA ALA A 102 -16.90 18.85 -17.99
C ALA A 102 -16.24 18.42 -16.67
N MET A 103 -17.03 17.97 -15.72
CA MET A 103 -16.56 17.38 -14.46
C MET A 103 -17.04 15.93 -14.36
N TYR A 104 -16.13 15.01 -14.07
CA TYR A 104 -16.47 13.60 -13.88
C TYR A 104 -17.27 13.39 -12.59
N MET A 105 -18.38 12.66 -12.70
CA MET A 105 -19.25 12.22 -11.61
C MET A 105 -19.24 10.70 -11.57
N SER A 106 -18.69 10.12 -10.52
CA SER A 106 -18.71 8.67 -10.30
C SER A 106 -20.12 8.24 -9.94
N GLU A 107 -20.73 7.33 -10.72
CA GLU A 107 -22.09 6.86 -10.52
C GLU A 107 -22.13 5.47 -9.88
N GLY A 108 -23.07 5.28 -8.97
CA GLY A 108 -23.45 3.98 -8.43
C GLY A 108 -24.95 3.75 -8.53
N LEU A 109 -25.35 2.49 -8.70
CA LEU A 109 -26.73 2.07 -8.53
C LEU A 109 -26.89 1.36 -7.20
N MET A 110 -28.02 1.62 -6.50
CA MET A 110 -28.29 0.98 -5.22
C MET A 110 -29.77 0.63 -5.05
N LEU A 111 -30.06 -0.33 -4.21
CA LEU A 111 -31.42 -0.55 -3.70
C LEU A 111 -31.79 0.51 -2.64
N PRO A 112 -33.07 0.90 -2.54
CA PRO A 112 -33.55 1.72 -1.44
C PRO A 112 -33.16 1.11 -0.09
N GLY A 113 -32.74 1.94 0.89
CA GLY A 113 -32.29 1.49 2.21
C GLY A 113 -30.79 1.16 2.31
N THR A 114 -30.07 1.08 1.21
CA THR A 114 -28.63 0.74 1.18
C THR A 114 -27.80 1.68 2.04
N LEU A 115 -27.91 2.99 1.85
CA LEU A 115 -27.14 3.98 2.59
C LEU A 115 -27.47 3.99 4.08
N GLU A 116 -28.74 3.79 4.44
CA GLU A 116 -29.18 3.69 5.84
C GLU A 116 -28.62 2.42 6.52
N THR A 117 -28.63 1.30 5.79
CA THR A 117 -28.03 0.03 6.27
C THR A 117 -26.54 0.18 6.51
N LEU A 118 -25.81 0.89 5.64
CA LEU A 118 -24.38 1.16 5.80
C LEU A 118 -24.08 2.21 6.87
N GLY A 119 -25.09 2.96 7.34
CA GLY A 119 -24.96 3.98 8.37
C GLY A 119 -24.54 5.35 7.88
N ALA A 120 -24.81 5.65 6.59
CA ALA A 120 -24.61 7.00 6.07
C ALA A 120 -25.42 8.03 6.85
N LYS A 121 -24.81 9.17 7.15
CA LYS A 121 -25.52 10.29 7.79
C LYS A 121 -26.12 11.21 6.74
N CYS A 122 -27.41 11.47 6.82
CA CYS A 122 -28.08 12.43 5.97
C CYS A 122 -27.74 13.87 6.39
N ILE A 123 -27.22 14.64 5.44
CA ILE A 123 -26.91 16.06 5.63
C ILE A 123 -28.04 16.92 5.13
N ASP A 124 -28.67 16.55 3.99
CA ASP A 124 -29.77 17.28 3.38
C ASP A 124 -30.65 16.31 2.58
N GLY A 125 -31.95 16.54 2.52
CA GLY A 125 -32.89 15.71 1.79
C GLY A 125 -33.13 14.32 2.42
N ARG A 126 -32.99 13.25 1.64
CA ARG A 126 -33.21 11.86 2.05
C ARG A 126 -32.17 10.90 1.42
N LEU A 127 -31.95 9.75 2.05
CA LEU A 127 -30.93 8.76 1.63
C LEU A 127 -31.50 7.63 0.77
N SER A 128 -32.83 7.46 0.72
CA SER A 128 -33.47 6.45 -0.11
C SER A 128 -34.28 7.11 -1.22
N PRO A 129 -34.04 6.72 -2.50
CA PRO A 129 -34.90 7.11 -3.60
C PRO A 129 -36.25 6.38 -3.48
N HIS A 130 -37.34 6.92 -4.04
CA HIS A 130 -38.54 6.15 -4.30
C HIS A 130 -38.33 5.28 -5.54
N THR A 131 -38.89 4.09 -5.56
CA THR A 131 -38.76 3.17 -6.70
C THR A 131 -39.14 3.85 -8.02
N GLY A 132 -38.22 3.86 -8.97
CA GLY A 132 -38.39 4.48 -10.27
C GLY A 132 -38.28 6.01 -10.30
N GLU A 133 -37.76 6.63 -9.22
CA GLU A 133 -37.51 8.08 -9.19
C GLU A 133 -36.23 8.44 -9.94
N GLU A 134 -36.32 9.31 -10.90
CA GLU A 134 -35.15 9.86 -11.59
C GLU A 134 -34.50 10.97 -10.75
N GLY A 135 -33.55 10.56 -9.88
CA GLY A 135 -32.80 11.48 -9.05
C GLY A 135 -31.51 10.84 -8.56
N VAL A 136 -30.67 11.64 -7.91
CA VAL A 136 -29.35 11.24 -7.47
C VAL A 136 -29.12 11.65 -6.02
N ILE A 137 -28.49 10.78 -5.24
CA ILE A 137 -28.04 11.05 -3.88
C ILE A 137 -26.53 11.18 -3.94
N ILE A 138 -26.00 12.29 -3.47
CA ILE A 138 -24.61 12.69 -3.69
C ILE A 138 -23.83 12.77 -2.37
N PRO A 139 -22.51 12.46 -2.36
CA PRO A 139 -21.67 12.69 -1.19
C PRO A 139 -21.39 14.19 -0.98
N VAL A 140 -21.09 14.55 0.27
CA VAL A 140 -20.73 15.93 0.64
C VAL A 140 -19.56 16.47 -0.16
N SER A 141 -18.56 15.63 -0.45
CA SER A 141 -17.40 16.00 -1.27
C SER A 141 -17.81 16.47 -2.66
N PHE A 142 -18.73 15.75 -3.30
CA PHE A 142 -19.26 16.13 -4.62
C PHE A 142 -20.12 17.38 -4.52
N ALA A 143 -21.00 17.48 -3.51
CA ALA A 143 -21.84 18.67 -3.31
C ALA A 143 -21.01 19.95 -3.17
N LYS A 144 -19.94 19.92 -2.34
CA LYS A 144 -19.00 21.02 -2.19
C LYS A 144 -18.27 21.36 -3.49
N LYS A 145 -17.85 20.35 -4.24
CA LYS A 145 -17.09 20.53 -5.48
C LYS A 145 -17.96 21.13 -6.61
N TYR A 146 -19.20 20.66 -6.73
CA TYR A 146 -20.12 21.05 -7.80
C TYR A 146 -20.91 22.32 -7.47
N PHE A 147 -21.48 22.42 -6.27
CA PHE A 147 -22.35 23.51 -5.87
C PHE A 147 -21.67 24.56 -4.96
N GLY A 148 -20.52 24.24 -4.36
CA GLY A 148 -19.86 25.09 -3.35
C GLY A 148 -20.47 25.02 -1.96
N GLU A 149 -21.58 24.28 -1.77
CA GLU A 149 -22.33 24.15 -0.51
C GLU A 149 -22.88 22.72 -0.34
N THR A 150 -23.43 22.41 0.84
CA THR A 150 -23.88 21.05 1.17
C THR A 150 -25.39 20.89 1.24
N MET A 151 -26.14 22.01 1.38
CA MET A 151 -27.61 22.01 1.43
C MET A 151 -28.15 22.24 0.01
N VAL A 152 -28.28 21.17 -0.78
CA VAL A 152 -28.55 21.24 -2.23
C VAL A 152 -29.65 20.29 -2.71
N ALA A 153 -30.37 19.68 -1.79
CA ALA A 153 -31.52 18.83 -2.14
C ALA A 153 -32.57 19.62 -2.94
N GLY A 154 -33.09 19.02 -4.01
CA GLY A 154 -34.02 19.64 -4.96
C GLY A 154 -33.35 20.43 -6.09
N ARG A 155 -32.03 20.62 -6.07
CA ARG A 155 -31.29 21.23 -7.19
C ARG A 155 -31.04 20.26 -8.32
N GLY A 156 -30.79 20.78 -9.51
CA GLY A 156 -30.45 20.00 -10.69
C GLY A 156 -28.95 19.93 -10.94
N ILE A 157 -28.48 18.75 -11.36
CA ILE A 157 -27.14 18.53 -11.91
C ILE A 157 -27.32 18.37 -13.41
N GLN A 158 -26.71 19.24 -14.20
CA GLN A 158 -26.79 19.22 -15.65
C GLN A 158 -25.79 18.19 -16.19
N LEU A 159 -26.26 17.21 -16.97
CA LEU A 159 -25.36 16.31 -17.68
C LEU A 159 -24.64 17.06 -18.80
N TRP A 160 -23.38 16.71 -19.01
CA TRP A 160 -22.52 17.36 -20.00
C TRP A 160 -23.09 17.18 -21.42
N LYS A 161 -23.41 18.28 -22.08
CA LYS A 161 -23.98 18.33 -23.44
C LYS A 161 -25.29 17.54 -23.65
N GLU A 162 -25.91 17.09 -22.60
CA GLU A 162 -27.26 16.55 -22.69
C GLU A 162 -28.29 17.57 -22.23
N SER A 163 -29.50 17.49 -22.75
CA SER A 163 -30.62 18.29 -22.23
C SER A 163 -31.20 17.73 -20.92
N LYS A 164 -30.68 16.58 -20.46
CA LYS A 164 -31.14 15.89 -19.25
C LYS A 164 -30.49 16.48 -18.01
N GLN A 165 -31.29 16.69 -16.99
CA GLN A 165 -30.89 17.17 -15.69
C GLN A 165 -31.24 16.12 -14.61
N LEU A 166 -30.30 15.80 -13.70
CA LEU A 166 -30.57 14.94 -12.57
C LEU A 166 -30.94 15.78 -11.35
N THR A 167 -32.02 15.45 -10.66
CA THR A 167 -32.41 16.16 -9.44
C THR A 167 -31.68 15.53 -8.23
N VAL A 168 -31.06 16.36 -7.39
CA VAL A 168 -30.46 15.92 -6.12
C VAL A 168 -31.58 15.59 -5.15
N ILE A 169 -31.69 14.32 -4.78
CA ILE A 169 -32.69 13.84 -3.79
C ILE A 169 -32.16 14.03 -2.37
N GLY A 170 -30.88 13.82 -2.17
CA GLY A 170 -30.25 13.95 -0.88
C GLY A 170 -28.74 14.07 -0.94
N VAL A 171 -28.17 14.47 0.20
CA VAL A 171 -26.74 14.60 0.42
C VAL A 171 -26.36 13.79 1.65
N TYR A 172 -25.37 12.91 1.50
CA TYR A 172 -24.86 12.10 2.60
C TYR A 172 -23.41 12.49 2.99
N GLU A 173 -23.06 12.33 4.26
CA GLU A 173 -21.70 12.47 4.74
C GLU A 173 -20.81 11.40 4.11
N ASP A 174 -19.65 11.78 3.59
CA ASP A 174 -18.73 10.86 2.93
C ASP A 174 -18.34 9.72 3.86
N PHE A 175 -18.34 8.49 3.34
CA PHE A 175 -17.76 7.35 4.03
C PHE A 175 -16.25 7.55 4.19
N PRO A 176 -15.67 7.07 5.29
CA PRO A 176 -14.23 7.14 5.51
C PRO A 176 -13.48 6.34 4.44
N LYS A 177 -12.24 6.74 4.15
CA LYS A 177 -11.42 6.07 3.12
C LYS A 177 -11.07 4.61 3.47
N ASN A 178 -11.11 4.26 4.77
CA ASN A 178 -10.83 2.91 5.25
C ASN A 178 -12.08 2.03 5.31
N CYS A 179 -12.89 2.05 4.25
CA CYS A 179 -14.01 1.12 4.10
C CYS A 179 -14.22 0.71 2.64
N ASP A 180 -14.89 -0.43 2.44
CA ASP A 180 -15.21 -1.00 1.12
C ASP A 180 -16.28 -0.21 0.35
N VAL A 181 -16.84 0.84 0.94
CA VAL A 181 -17.90 1.66 0.33
C VAL A 181 -17.30 2.90 -0.30
N GLU A 182 -17.32 2.99 -1.61
CA GLU A 182 -16.92 4.19 -2.33
C GLU A 182 -18.00 5.27 -2.30
N ASN A 183 -17.57 6.53 -2.31
CA ASN A 183 -18.47 7.70 -2.30
C ASN A 183 -19.03 8.00 -3.69
N TYR A 184 -19.91 7.14 -4.18
CA TYR A 184 -20.63 7.31 -5.44
C TYR A 184 -21.75 8.34 -5.36
N CYS A 185 -22.09 8.92 -6.51
CA CYS A 185 -23.39 9.56 -6.72
C CYS A 185 -24.42 8.46 -7.01
N PHE A 186 -25.21 8.09 -6.03
CA PHE A 186 -26.09 6.92 -6.10
C PHE A 186 -27.44 7.27 -6.75
N ARG A 187 -27.90 6.34 -7.60
CA ARG A 187 -29.22 6.36 -8.21
C ARG A 187 -29.98 5.07 -7.89
N ASP A 188 -31.30 5.12 -8.04
CA ASP A 188 -32.13 3.91 -7.90
C ASP A 188 -31.77 2.88 -8.97
N MET A 189 -31.62 1.63 -8.54
CA MET A 189 -31.36 0.48 -9.41
C MET A 189 -32.59 0.09 -10.26
N GLY A 190 -33.79 0.49 -9.86
CA GLY A 190 -35.07 0.10 -10.50
C GLY A 190 -35.18 -1.42 -10.64
N ASP A 191 -35.70 -1.90 -11.77
CA ASP A 191 -35.92 -3.33 -12.04
C ASP A 191 -34.70 -4.01 -12.72
N ARG A 192 -33.55 -3.34 -12.76
CA ARG A 192 -32.35 -3.88 -13.43
C ARG A 192 -31.91 -5.18 -12.81
N ASP A 193 -31.74 -6.21 -13.65
CA ASP A 193 -31.25 -7.55 -13.31
C ASP A 193 -32.02 -8.32 -12.19
N GLN A 194 -33.22 -7.88 -11.84
CA GLN A 194 -34.04 -8.49 -10.78
C GLN A 194 -34.31 -10.00 -11.02
N ASN A 195 -34.31 -10.44 -12.28
CA ASN A 195 -34.57 -11.81 -12.68
C ASN A 195 -33.34 -12.48 -13.35
N ARG A 196 -32.11 -12.01 -13.08
CA ARG A 196 -30.87 -12.50 -13.71
C ARG A 196 -29.90 -13.05 -12.68
N PRO A 197 -30.05 -14.31 -12.23
CA PRO A 197 -29.13 -14.91 -11.24
C PRO A 197 -27.73 -15.15 -11.78
N ASN A 198 -27.53 -15.07 -13.08
CA ASN A 198 -26.24 -15.23 -13.76
C ASN A 198 -25.44 -13.91 -13.90
N ASN A 199 -25.96 -12.78 -13.42
CA ASN A 199 -25.27 -11.49 -13.46
C ASN A 199 -24.72 -11.11 -12.09
N PHE A 200 -23.39 -11.26 -11.91
CA PHE A 200 -22.67 -11.03 -10.66
C PHE A 200 -21.94 -9.67 -10.70
N ASN A 201 -22.68 -8.58 -10.81
CA ASN A 201 -22.09 -7.23 -10.89
C ASN A 201 -22.32 -6.38 -9.63
N TYR A 202 -22.81 -6.98 -8.55
CA TYR A 202 -23.24 -6.24 -7.36
C TYR A 202 -22.41 -6.58 -6.15
N THR A 203 -22.23 -5.60 -5.26
CA THR A 203 -21.72 -5.79 -3.91
C THR A 203 -22.91 -5.84 -2.95
N CYS A 204 -22.89 -6.82 -2.07
CA CYS A 204 -23.98 -7.02 -1.12
C CYS A 204 -23.46 -7.14 0.32
N PHE A 205 -24.02 -6.33 1.21
CA PHE A 205 -23.86 -6.49 2.64
C PHE A 205 -25.21 -6.80 3.28
N VAL A 206 -25.20 -7.74 4.22
CA VAL A 206 -26.39 -8.19 4.94
C VAL A 206 -26.15 -7.99 6.43
N ARG A 207 -27.07 -7.31 7.09
CA ARG A 207 -27.10 -7.22 8.55
C ARG A 207 -27.93 -8.36 9.12
N LEU A 208 -27.30 -9.16 9.97
CA LEU A 208 -27.97 -10.24 10.69
C LEU A 208 -28.43 -9.79 12.05
N LYS A 209 -29.56 -10.36 12.51
CA LYS A 209 -30.02 -10.16 13.88
C LYS A 209 -29.05 -10.80 14.86
N GLU A 210 -28.95 -10.22 16.05
CA GLU A 210 -28.09 -10.71 17.12
C GLU A 210 -28.35 -12.19 17.45
N GLY A 211 -27.28 -12.97 17.55
CA GLY A 211 -27.38 -14.42 17.85
C GLY A 211 -27.60 -15.33 16.63
N THR A 212 -27.66 -14.80 15.41
CA THR A 212 -27.79 -15.61 14.18
C THR A 212 -26.46 -16.32 13.87
N ASP A 213 -26.51 -17.62 13.61
CA ASP A 213 -25.35 -18.39 13.16
C ASP A 213 -25.08 -18.15 11.67
N SER A 214 -23.97 -17.49 11.36
CA SER A 214 -23.57 -17.19 9.97
C SER A 214 -23.36 -18.44 9.13
N LYS A 215 -22.93 -19.57 9.71
CA LYS A 215 -22.74 -20.82 8.97
C LYS A 215 -24.05 -21.45 8.48
N GLN A 216 -25.11 -21.35 9.29
CA GLN A 216 -26.44 -21.79 8.84
C GLN A 216 -26.95 -20.91 7.69
N MET A 217 -26.62 -19.62 7.72
CA MET A 217 -26.93 -18.71 6.62
C MET A 217 -26.14 -19.04 5.34
N ASP A 218 -24.90 -19.51 5.44
CA ASP A 218 -24.10 -19.93 4.28
C ASP A 218 -24.77 -21.09 3.51
N GLU A 219 -25.30 -22.10 4.23
CA GLU A 219 -26.03 -23.22 3.64
C GLU A 219 -27.33 -22.74 2.99
N LEU A 220 -28.03 -21.83 3.65
CA LEU A 220 -29.29 -21.27 3.15
C LEU A 220 -29.07 -20.43 1.89
N LEU A 221 -28.06 -19.56 1.88
CA LEU A 221 -27.67 -18.78 0.70
C LEU A 221 -27.31 -19.68 -0.47
N THR A 222 -26.49 -20.71 -0.23
CA THR A 222 -26.10 -21.68 -1.26
C THR A 222 -27.30 -22.42 -1.85
N THR A 223 -28.21 -22.89 -0.99
CA THR A 223 -29.42 -23.58 -1.44
C THR A 223 -30.35 -22.67 -2.22
N THR A 224 -30.49 -21.40 -1.78
CA THR A 224 -31.28 -20.39 -2.47
C THR A 224 -30.70 -20.05 -3.84
N LEU A 225 -29.37 -19.91 -3.93
CA LEU A 225 -28.67 -19.68 -5.19
C LEU A 225 -28.94 -20.81 -6.19
N HIS A 226 -28.81 -22.07 -5.77
CA HIS A 226 -29.12 -23.24 -6.62
C HIS A 226 -30.55 -23.21 -7.13
N LYS A 227 -31.51 -22.91 -6.25
CA LYS A 227 -32.94 -22.79 -6.63
C LYS A 227 -33.16 -21.70 -7.67
N LEU A 228 -32.56 -20.50 -7.46
CA LEU A 228 -32.66 -19.39 -8.39
C LEU A 228 -32.13 -19.74 -9.79
N TYR A 229 -31.02 -20.48 -9.89
CA TYR A 229 -30.50 -20.96 -11.15
C TYR A 229 -31.40 -21.98 -11.85
N ILE A 230 -31.97 -22.93 -11.10
CA ILE A 230 -32.89 -23.94 -11.62
C ILE A 230 -34.16 -23.26 -12.14
N ASP A 231 -34.77 -22.36 -11.34
CA ASP A 231 -35.98 -21.66 -11.67
C ASP A 231 -35.79 -20.75 -12.91
N TRP A 232 -34.65 -20.04 -12.96
CA TRP A 232 -34.29 -19.20 -14.13
C TRP A 232 -34.06 -20.04 -15.39
N GLY A 233 -33.29 -21.12 -15.28
CA GLY A 233 -33.07 -22.04 -16.42
C GLY A 233 -34.40 -22.61 -16.97
N THR A 234 -35.25 -23.09 -16.09
CA THR A 234 -36.58 -23.63 -16.46
C THR A 234 -37.46 -22.58 -17.11
N SER A 235 -37.48 -21.36 -16.57
CA SER A 235 -38.28 -20.23 -17.11
C SER A 235 -37.81 -19.79 -18.50
N ASN A 236 -36.52 -19.99 -18.81
CA ASN A 236 -35.93 -19.71 -20.12
C ASN A 236 -35.94 -20.90 -21.09
N GLY A 237 -36.64 -22.00 -20.72
CA GLY A 237 -36.81 -23.14 -21.58
C GLY A 237 -35.62 -24.13 -21.58
N TYR A 238 -34.67 -23.99 -20.67
CA TYR A 238 -33.59 -24.96 -20.50
C TYR A 238 -34.08 -26.18 -19.71
N GLN A 239 -33.76 -27.36 -20.19
CA GLN A 239 -34.01 -28.59 -19.42
C GLN A 239 -32.87 -28.80 -18.44
N VAL A 240 -33.14 -28.86 -17.15
CA VAL A 240 -32.15 -29.16 -16.11
C VAL A 240 -31.80 -30.65 -16.18
N THR A 241 -30.71 -30.94 -16.88
CA THR A 241 -30.14 -32.29 -16.92
C THR A 241 -29.35 -32.59 -15.63
N PRO A 242 -29.09 -33.90 -15.31
CA PRO A 242 -28.25 -34.23 -14.16
C PRO A 242 -26.87 -33.59 -14.18
N GLU A 243 -26.29 -33.34 -15.36
CA GLU A 243 -25.00 -32.66 -15.54
C GLU A 243 -25.10 -31.18 -15.19
N ILE A 244 -26.17 -30.50 -15.63
CA ILE A 244 -26.44 -29.09 -15.30
C ILE A 244 -26.70 -28.96 -13.80
N ASP A 245 -27.46 -29.83 -13.18
CA ASP A 245 -27.69 -29.83 -11.74
C ASP A 245 -26.39 -30.05 -10.97
N ALA A 246 -25.54 -30.98 -11.42
CA ALA A 246 -24.21 -31.17 -10.82
C ALA A 246 -23.29 -29.96 -10.96
N TYR A 247 -23.40 -29.24 -12.09
CA TYR A 247 -22.66 -27.97 -12.29
C TYR A 247 -23.18 -26.87 -11.38
N ILE A 248 -24.49 -26.66 -11.28
CA ILE A 248 -25.11 -25.66 -10.38
C ILE A 248 -24.67 -25.91 -8.92
N LYS A 249 -24.60 -27.18 -8.50
CA LYS A 249 -24.15 -27.57 -7.15
C LYS A 249 -22.69 -27.22 -6.82
N LYS A 250 -21.87 -26.86 -7.81
CA LYS A 250 -20.52 -26.33 -7.56
C LYS A 250 -20.52 -24.89 -7.02
N PHE A 251 -21.53 -24.10 -7.35
CA PHE A 251 -21.66 -22.75 -6.85
C PHE A 251 -21.99 -22.74 -5.35
N LYS A 252 -21.30 -21.90 -4.62
CA LYS A 252 -21.48 -21.73 -3.17
C LYS A 252 -21.58 -20.25 -2.84
N SER A 253 -22.28 -19.96 -1.77
CA SER A 253 -22.36 -18.61 -1.19
C SER A 253 -21.99 -18.68 0.27
N ARG A 254 -21.36 -17.63 0.78
CA ARG A 254 -21.02 -17.50 2.20
C ARG A 254 -21.13 -16.05 2.67
N LEU A 255 -21.21 -15.89 3.99
CA LEU A 255 -21.15 -14.61 4.67
C LEU A 255 -19.76 -14.42 5.31
N VAL A 256 -19.15 -13.31 5.02
CA VAL A 256 -17.86 -12.92 5.61
C VAL A 256 -18.07 -11.64 6.41
N SER A 257 -17.78 -11.67 7.72
CA SER A 257 -17.86 -10.50 8.58
C SER A 257 -17.01 -9.36 8.03
N VAL A 258 -17.51 -8.13 7.99
CA VAL A 258 -16.86 -6.99 7.32
C VAL A 258 -15.51 -6.61 7.92
N ASP A 259 -15.23 -6.96 9.18
CA ASP A 259 -13.89 -6.79 9.79
C ASP A 259 -12.82 -7.71 9.19
N LYS A 260 -13.23 -8.80 8.51
CA LYS A 260 -12.33 -9.78 7.91
C LYS A 260 -12.17 -9.59 6.40
N THR A 261 -13.02 -8.80 5.78
CA THR A 261 -13.03 -8.63 4.31
C THR A 261 -11.75 -8.01 3.80
N TYR A 262 -11.23 -7.00 4.47
CA TYR A 262 -10.01 -6.28 4.08
C TYR A 262 -8.77 -7.18 3.96
N PHE A 263 -8.64 -8.18 4.83
CA PHE A 263 -7.52 -9.14 4.83
C PHE A 263 -7.89 -10.49 4.18
N SER A 264 -9.00 -10.56 3.46
CA SER A 264 -9.38 -11.78 2.74
C SER A 264 -8.61 -11.87 1.42
N ASN A 265 -8.30 -13.10 1.00
CA ASN A 265 -7.67 -13.35 -0.32
C ASN A 265 -8.69 -13.40 -1.46
N VAL A 266 -9.90 -12.93 -1.21
CA VAL A 266 -10.99 -12.97 -2.16
C VAL A 266 -11.02 -11.64 -2.90
N ASP A 267 -10.92 -11.75 -4.20
CA ASP A 267 -11.13 -10.75 -5.23
C ASP A 267 -10.48 -9.34 -5.10
N LEU A 268 -10.22 -8.75 -6.26
CA LEU A 268 -9.40 -7.56 -6.50
C LEU A 268 -10.24 -6.28 -6.73
N MET A 269 -11.55 -6.31 -6.48
CA MET A 269 -12.42 -5.14 -6.68
C MET A 269 -12.24 -4.05 -5.62
N PHE A 270 -11.70 -4.38 -4.45
CA PHE A 270 -11.48 -3.44 -3.34
C PHE A 270 -10.03 -3.42 -2.92
N ASP A 271 -9.61 -2.31 -2.31
CA ASP A 271 -8.31 -2.21 -1.68
C ASP A 271 -8.15 -3.31 -0.62
N LYS A 272 -7.07 -4.07 -0.71
CA LYS A 272 -6.80 -5.20 0.19
C LYS A 272 -5.67 -4.89 1.15
N GLY A 273 -5.92 -5.21 2.41
CA GLY A 273 -4.87 -5.27 3.42
C GLY A 273 -4.00 -6.51 3.26
N ASN A 274 -2.71 -6.31 3.41
CA ASN A 274 -1.75 -7.42 3.45
C ASN A 274 -1.29 -7.66 4.89
N LYS A 275 -1.65 -8.83 5.45
CA LYS A 275 -1.25 -9.20 6.83
C LYS A 275 0.26 -9.25 7.01
N GLY A 276 1.01 -9.62 5.97
CA GLY A 276 2.47 -9.62 6.00
C GLY A 276 3.02 -8.21 6.09
N ILE A 277 2.48 -7.27 5.31
CA ILE A 277 2.83 -5.85 5.38
C ILE A 277 2.49 -5.28 6.76
N LEU A 278 1.30 -5.56 7.29
CA LEU A 278 0.89 -5.12 8.62
C LEU A 278 1.85 -5.61 9.70
N LEU A 279 2.19 -6.90 9.70
CA LEU A 279 3.17 -7.48 10.64
C LEU A 279 4.55 -6.80 10.53
N VAL A 280 5.01 -6.49 9.32
CA VAL A 280 6.28 -5.78 9.11
C VAL A 280 6.20 -4.36 9.70
N LEU A 281 5.10 -3.63 9.52
CA LEU A 281 4.91 -2.30 10.11
C LEU A 281 4.90 -2.36 11.65
N GLU A 282 4.23 -3.34 12.26
CA GLU A 282 4.24 -3.57 13.71
C GLU A 282 5.65 -3.84 14.24
N ILE A 283 6.41 -4.70 13.55
CA ILE A 283 7.79 -5.01 13.92
C ILE A 283 8.67 -3.76 13.80
N ILE A 284 8.52 -2.97 12.74
CA ILE A 284 9.30 -1.73 12.55
C ILE A 284 8.97 -0.72 13.65
N ALA A 285 7.69 -0.56 14.00
CA ALA A 285 7.28 0.33 15.09
C ALA A 285 7.96 -0.05 16.41
N LEU A 286 7.97 -1.34 16.73
CA LEU A 286 8.65 -1.87 17.91
C LEU A 286 10.18 -1.65 17.82
N LEU A 287 10.80 -1.92 16.67
CA LEU A 287 12.25 -1.78 16.48
C LEU A 287 12.72 -0.33 16.59
N VAL A 288 11.96 0.65 16.08
CA VAL A 288 12.30 2.08 16.18
C VAL A 288 12.33 2.51 17.64
N ILE A 289 11.33 2.13 18.44
CA ILE A 289 11.30 2.40 19.88
C ILE A 289 12.46 1.69 20.60
N LEU A 290 12.71 0.42 20.26
CA LEU A 290 13.79 -0.36 20.87
C LEU A 290 15.16 0.27 20.59
N VAL A 291 15.48 0.62 19.36
CA VAL A 291 16.74 1.26 18.97
C VAL A 291 16.92 2.60 19.69
N SER A 292 15.85 3.39 19.77
CA SER A 292 15.88 4.66 20.49
C SER A 292 16.04 4.48 22.01
N ALA A 293 15.37 3.51 22.61
CA ALA A 293 15.54 3.14 24.02
C ALA A 293 16.97 2.65 24.33
N ILE A 294 17.55 1.87 23.43
CA ILE A 294 18.95 1.43 23.52
C ILE A 294 19.88 2.64 23.49
N ASN A 295 19.65 3.59 22.57
CA ASN A 295 20.43 4.83 22.49
C ASN A 295 20.36 5.62 23.77
N PHE A 296 19.16 5.80 24.29
CA PHE A 296 18.95 6.51 25.54
C PHE A 296 19.63 5.82 26.73
N THR A 297 19.59 4.49 26.79
CA THR A 297 20.30 3.68 27.78
C THR A 297 21.82 3.85 27.66
N ASN A 298 22.36 3.77 26.44
CA ASN A 298 23.78 3.95 26.16
C ASN A 298 24.27 5.34 26.59
N PHE A 299 23.48 6.37 26.31
CA PHE A 299 23.75 7.75 26.73
C PHE A 299 23.76 7.86 28.26
N THR A 300 22.73 7.36 28.94
CA THR A 300 22.63 7.41 30.42
C THR A 300 23.77 6.65 31.10
N LEU A 301 24.19 5.50 30.54
CA LEU A 301 25.38 4.75 31.00
C LEU A 301 26.68 5.52 30.78
N ALA A 302 26.78 6.25 29.67
CA ALA A 302 27.94 7.06 29.34
C ALA A 302 28.14 8.25 30.32
N GLU A 303 27.02 8.83 30.78
CA GLU A 303 27.04 9.89 31.78
C GLU A 303 27.30 9.40 33.22
N SER A 304 27.11 8.13 33.48
CA SER A 304 27.18 7.56 34.82
C SER A 304 28.46 7.93 35.62
N PRO A 305 29.68 7.89 35.04
CA PRO A 305 30.89 8.28 35.76
C PRO A 305 30.89 9.74 36.25
N VAL A 306 30.29 10.65 35.47
CA VAL A 306 30.23 12.08 35.82
C VAL A 306 29.23 12.31 36.96
N ARG A 307 28.15 11.55 36.98
CA ARG A 307 27.10 11.62 38.02
C ARG A 307 27.51 10.96 39.32
N MET A 308 28.47 9.98 39.25
CA MET A 308 28.80 9.13 40.38
C MET A 308 29.32 9.89 41.61
N ARG A 309 30.18 10.93 41.43
CA ARG A 309 30.69 11.74 42.54
C ARG A 309 29.55 12.36 43.34
N GLY A 310 28.60 13.07 42.65
CA GLY A 310 27.49 13.74 43.29
C GLY A 310 26.51 12.78 43.99
N ILE A 311 26.27 11.59 43.37
CA ILE A 311 25.39 10.57 43.94
C ILE A 311 26.00 9.93 45.16
N MET A 312 27.32 9.60 45.13
CA MET A 312 28.04 9.01 46.27
C MET A 312 28.15 9.99 47.42
N THR A 313 28.39 11.30 47.18
CA THR A 313 28.31 12.31 48.23
C THR A 313 26.97 12.31 48.94
N ARG A 314 25.85 12.27 48.19
CA ARG A 314 24.49 12.19 48.78
C ARG A 314 24.30 10.91 49.58
N LYS A 315 24.84 9.77 49.05
CA LYS A 315 24.77 8.46 49.77
C LYS A 315 25.52 8.50 51.07
N VAL A 316 26.73 9.09 51.14
CA VAL A 316 27.50 9.32 52.35
C VAL A 316 26.79 10.27 53.34
N MET A 317 26.08 11.29 52.81
CA MET A 317 25.25 12.19 53.61
C MET A 317 23.93 11.57 54.09
N GLY A 318 23.70 10.23 53.90
CA GLY A 318 22.57 9.51 54.45
C GLY A 318 21.39 9.32 53.52
N SER A 319 21.45 9.68 52.23
CA SER A 319 20.39 9.41 51.29
C SER A 319 20.23 7.90 51.04
N SER A 320 18.99 7.37 51.11
CA SER A 320 18.70 5.96 50.83
C SER A 320 18.96 5.64 49.35
N THR A 321 19.45 4.41 49.13
CA THR A 321 19.68 3.93 47.71
C THR A 321 18.44 3.97 46.87
N TRP A 322 17.26 3.72 47.42
CA TRP A 322 15.98 3.77 46.75
C TRP A 322 15.63 5.21 46.28
N SER A 323 15.77 6.20 47.19
CA SER A 323 15.52 7.59 46.86
C SER A 323 16.45 8.12 45.74
N LEU A 324 17.74 7.69 45.73
CA LEU A 324 18.68 8.02 44.69
C LEU A 324 18.28 7.39 43.32
N ARG A 325 17.84 6.14 43.34
CA ARG A 325 17.35 5.44 42.14
C ARG A 325 16.12 6.13 41.56
N MET A 326 15.10 6.40 42.40
CA MET A 326 13.88 7.07 42.00
C MET A 326 14.15 8.47 41.45
N GLY A 327 15.12 9.19 42.03
CA GLY A 327 15.54 10.49 41.54
C GLY A 327 16.14 10.42 40.13
N LEU A 328 17.01 9.43 39.86
CA LEU A 328 17.59 9.21 38.53
C LEU A 328 16.54 8.77 37.50
N MET A 329 15.63 7.87 37.90
CA MET A 329 14.52 7.45 37.07
C MET A 329 13.61 8.62 36.70
N GLY A 330 13.26 9.46 37.66
CA GLY A 330 12.43 10.65 37.44
C GLY A 330 13.09 11.67 36.47
N GLU A 331 14.42 11.84 36.55
CA GLU A 331 15.15 12.67 35.57
C GLU A 331 15.03 12.13 34.13
N ASN A 332 15.15 10.83 33.95
CA ASN A 332 15.05 10.19 32.63
C ASN A 332 13.60 10.20 32.09
N VAL A 333 12.61 9.97 32.96
CA VAL A 333 11.19 10.11 32.59
C VAL A 333 10.87 11.53 32.13
N LEU A 334 11.40 12.56 32.81
CA LEU A 334 11.23 13.96 32.41
C LEU A 334 11.86 14.23 31.03
N LEU A 335 13.03 13.67 30.72
CA LEU A 335 13.65 13.80 29.41
C LEU A 335 12.81 13.09 28.33
N SER A 336 12.30 11.90 28.61
CA SER A 336 11.42 11.17 27.69
C SER A 336 10.10 11.90 27.45
N LEU A 337 9.49 12.49 28.49
CA LEU A 337 8.29 13.33 28.35
C LEU A 337 8.58 14.62 27.57
N SER A 338 9.78 15.21 27.69
CA SER A 338 10.14 16.36 26.85
C SER A 338 10.26 15.98 25.38
N ALA A 339 10.82 14.78 25.09
CA ALA A 339 10.86 14.24 23.73
C ALA A 339 9.45 13.91 23.19
N PHE A 340 8.56 13.40 24.02
CA PHE A 340 7.14 13.19 23.67
C PHE A 340 6.44 14.50 23.27
N LEU A 341 6.60 15.57 24.05
CA LEU A 341 6.00 16.87 23.72
C LEU A 341 6.57 17.45 22.40
N LEU A 342 7.89 17.30 22.19
CA LEU A 342 8.52 17.70 20.93
C LEU A 342 8.06 16.82 19.76
N ALA A 343 7.76 15.53 19.99
CA ALA A 343 7.20 14.66 18.97
C ALA A 343 5.80 15.12 18.55
N LEU A 344 4.93 15.45 19.49
CA LEU A 344 3.61 16.02 19.17
C LEU A 344 3.72 17.32 18.37
N LEU A 345 4.66 18.19 18.74
CA LEU A 345 4.93 19.42 17.98
C LEU A 345 5.41 19.10 16.55
N LEU A 346 6.32 18.15 16.40
CA LEU A 346 6.81 17.71 15.07
C LEU A 346 5.68 17.15 14.23
N ILE A 347 4.81 16.31 14.79
CA ILE A 347 3.65 15.73 14.10
C ILE A 347 2.69 16.85 13.64
N ALA A 348 2.38 17.82 14.49
CA ALA A 348 1.53 18.97 14.13
C ALA A 348 2.15 19.83 12.99
N LEU A 349 3.47 19.94 12.95
CA LEU A 349 4.18 20.62 11.87
C LEU A 349 4.15 19.82 10.56
N LEU A 350 4.25 18.49 10.65
CA LEU A 350 4.14 17.59 9.50
C LEU A 350 2.73 17.56 8.91
N GLU A 351 1.71 17.57 9.76
CA GLU A 351 0.30 17.67 9.36
C GLU A 351 0.04 18.94 8.53
N SER A 352 0.61 20.06 8.93
CA SER A 352 0.46 21.33 8.20
C SER A 352 1.18 21.35 6.84
N SER A 353 2.08 20.39 6.59
CA SER A 353 2.81 20.26 5.32
C SER A 353 2.14 19.21 4.42
N GLN A 354 1.84 19.56 3.16
CA GLN A 354 1.25 18.62 2.19
C GLN A 354 2.20 17.49 1.78
N LEU A 355 3.49 17.54 2.19
CA LEU A 355 4.52 16.58 1.79
C LEU A 355 4.24 15.14 2.21
N PHE A 356 3.50 14.92 3.30
CA PHE A 356 3.24 13.59 3.84
C PHE A 356 1.82 13.07 3.55
N SER A 357 0.89 13.93 3.15
CA SER A 357 -0.51 13.53 2.88
C SER A 357 -0.62 12.51 1.75
N GLU A 358 0.24 12.60 0.74
CA GLU A 358 0.27 11.66 -0.40
C GLU A 358 0.85 10.29 -0.03
N VAL A 359 1.81 10.26 0.92
CA VAL A 359 2.50 9.02 1.32
C VAL A 359 1.69 8.24 2.36
N LEU A 360 0.97 8.93 3.25
CA LEU A 360 0.34 8.31 4.42
C LEU A 360 -1.13 7.94 4.23
N GLN A 361 -1.85 8.58 3.31
CA GLN A 361 -3.31 8.43 3.05
C GLN A 361 -4.24 8.64 4.26
N THR A 362 -3.70 8.79 5.45
CA THR A 362 -4.42 8.94 6.70
C THR A 362 -4.22 10.35 7.26
N SER A 363 -5.21 10.85 7.98
CA SER A 363 -5.10 12.12 8.71
C SER A 363 -4.11 11.99 9.86
N LEU A 364 -3.19 12.95 9.97
CA LEU A 364 -2.29 13.06 11.12
C LEU A 364 -2.87 13.94 12.22
N ALA A 365 -4.12 14.39 12.09
CA ALA A 365 -4.76 15.30 13.00
C ALA A 365 -4.76 14.74 14.43
N LEU A 366 -4.06 15.42 15.33
CA LEU A 366 -3.93 15.00 16.73
C LEU A 366 -5.29 14.91 17.44
N THR A 367 -6.27 15.66 16.97
CA THR A 367 -7.62 15.69 17.56
C THR A 367 -8.42 14.42 17.25
N GLU A 368 -8.08 13.71 16.18
CA GLU A 368 -8.80 12.49 15.74
C GLU A 368 -8.26 11.22 16.41
N HIS A 369 -7.02 11.27 16.94
CA HIS A 369 -6.32 10.10 17.48
C HIS A 369 -5.87 10.27 18.95
N ILE A 370 -6.78 10.74 19.82
CA ILE A 370 -6.47 10.99 21.23
C ILE A 370 -6.07 9.72 21.98
N ASP A 371 -6.67 8.58 21.64
CA ASP A 371 -6.34 7.25 22.15
C ASP A 371 -4.89 6.85 21.85
N LEU A 372 -4.41 7.11 20.64
CA LEU A 372 -3.03 6.84 20.24
C LEU A 372 -2.03 7.80 20.90
N ILE A 373 -2.42 9.05 21.17
CA ILE A 373 -1.62 9.99 21.97
C ILE A 373 -1.47 9.48 23.40
N LEU A 374 -2.54 8.97 23.99
CA LEU A 374 -2.49 8.39 25.34
C LEU A 374 -1.59 7.14 25.37
N LEU A 375 -1.69 6.30 24.37
CA LEU A 375 -0.80 5.14 24.21
C LEU A 375 0.66 5.58 24.06
N LEU A 376 0.96 6.58 23.23
CA LEU A 376 2.29 7.13 23.07
C LEU A 376 2.83 7.71 24.38
N LEU A 377 1.99 8.38 25.18
CA LEU A 377 2.36 8.87 26.52
C LEU A 377 2.77 7.72 27.45
N VAL A 378 2.01 6.64 27.46
CA VAL A 378 2.34 5.44 28.25
C VAL A 378 3.66 4.84 27.79
N VAL A 379 3.89 4.74 26.47
CA VAL A 379 5.15 4.28 25.89
C VAL A 379 6.30 5.20 26.29
N ALA A 380 6.12 6.53 26.24
CA ALA A 380 7.16 7.48 26.61
C ALA A 380 7.55 7.35 28.09
N ILE A 381 6.58 7.19 28.98
CA ILE A 381 6.85 6.92 30.41
C ILE A 381 7.55 5.59 30.58
N GLY A 382 7.09 4.55 29.88
CA GLY A 382 7.69 3.21 29.90
C GLY A 382 9.15 3.22 29.45
N VAL A 383 9.46 3.90 28.34
CA VAL A 383 10.83 4.09 27.83
C VAL A 383 11.69 4.80 28.88
N GLY A 384 11.20 5.90 29.47
CA GLY A 384 11.93 6.62 30.51
C GLY A 384 12.28 5.76 31.74
N ILE A 385 11.36 4.90 32.16
CA ILE A 385 11.56 3.96 33.27
C ILE A 385 12.54 2.84 32.88
N LEU A 386 12.25 2.11 31.79
CA LEU A 386 13.02 0.94 31.38
C LEU A 386 14.49 1.28 31.10
N THR A 387 14.74 2.37 30.40
CA THR A 387 16.09 2.84 30.04
C THR A 387 16.91 3.29 31.25
N SER A 388 16.24 3.66 32.34
CA SER A 388 16.88 4.12 33.58
C SER A 388 17.09 3.00 34.62
N LEU A 389 16.42 1.85 34.48
CA LEU A 389 16.52 0.76 35.48
C LEU A 389 17.96 0.31 35.72
N TYR A 390 18.64 -0.12 34.65
CA TYR A 390 20.00 -0.62 34.76
C TYR A 390 21.01 0.47 35.10
N PRO A 391 21.03 1.67 34.46
CA PRO A 391 21.96 2.73 34.84
C PRO A 391 21.80 3.20 36.30
N SER A 392 20.57 3.33 36.81
CA SER A 392 20.32 3.75 38.17
C SER A 392 20.82 2.69 39.19
N TRP A 393 20.53 1.42 38.90
CA TRP A 393 21.06 0.30 39.69
C TRP A 393 22.58 0.25 39.68
N TYR A 394 23.18 0.39 38.51
CA TYR A 394 24.63 0.33 38.29
C TYR A 394 25.35 1.43 39.10
N VAL A 395 24.94 2.69 38.98
CA VAL A 395 25.55 3.83 39.65
C VAL A 395 25.42 3.73 41.18
N THR A 396 24.27 3.28 41.67
CA THR A 396 24.02 3.21 43.14
C THR A 396 24.65 1.98 43.81
N SER A 397 25.10 0.97 43.05
CA SER A 397 25.69 -0.27 43.58
C SER A 397 27.14 -0.12 43.98
N PHE A 398 27.83 0.97 43.58
CA PHE A 398 29.24 1.17 43.93
C PHE A 398 29.45 1.54 45.42
N PRO A 399 30.53 1.05 46.03
CA PRO A 399 30.96 1.49 47.36
C PRO A 399 31.41 2.96 47.32
N PRO A 400 30.97 3.81 48.28
CA PRO A 400 31.33 5.24 48.31
C PRO A 400 32.87 5.49 48.33
N ALA A 401 33.64 4.62 48.98
CA ALA A 401 35.08 4.75 49.14
C ALA A 401 35.83 4.65 47.79
N MET A 402 35.34 3.83 46.83
CA MET A 402 35.93 3.75 45.47
C MET A 402 35.62 5.00 44.66
N ALA A 403 34.45 5.59 44.86
CA ALA A 403 34.02 6.77 44.19
C ALA A 403 34.82 8.02 44.60
N LEU A 404 35.29 8.10 45.82
CA LEU A 404 36.09 9.24 46.33
C LEU A 404 37.58 9.15 45.89
N LYS A 405 38.09 7.96 45.58
CA LYS A 405 39.48 7.74 45.10
C LYS A 405 39.69 8.11 43.59
N GLY A 406 38.68 8.48 42.88
CA GLY A 406 38.81 9.04 41.52
C GLY A 406 39.11 8.02 40.39
N SER A 407 39.16 6.68 40.69
CA SER A 407 39.39 5.63 39.69
C SER A 407 38.07 5.15 39.09
N PHE A 408 37.49 5.96 38.18
CA PHE A 408 36.22 5.61 37.58
C PHE A 408 36.44 5.00 36.19
N GLY A 409 36.49 3.67 36.11
CA GLY A 409 36.40 2.92 34.88
C GLY A 409 35.02 2.26 34.81
N LEU A 410 34.46 2.16 33.62
CA LEU A 410 33.37 1.21 33.38
C LEU A 410 33.86 -0.18 33.70
N SER A 411 33.12 -0.91 34.52
CA SER A 411 33.40 -2.31 34.80
C SER A 411 33.44 -3.11 33.49
N PRO A 412 34.16 -4.22 33.41
CA PRO A 412 34.20 -5.09 32.24
C PRO A 412 32.79 -5.47 31.78
N ASN A 413 31.87 -5.66 32.72
CA ASN A 413 30.46 -5.98 32.44
C ASN A 413 29.70 -4.79 31.80
N GLY A 414 29.94 -3.55 32.22
CA GLY A 414 29.34 -2.37 31.61
C GLY A 414 29.81 -2.15 30.16
N ARG A 415 31.08 -2.49 29.87
CA ARG A 415 31.62 -2.42 28.50
C ARG A 415 31.01 -3.52 27.62
N ARG A 416 30.84 -4.74 28.13
CA ARG A 416 30.19 -5.84 27.40
C ARG A 416 28.72 -5.52 27.08
N LEU A 417 27.98 -4.98 28.05
CA LEU A 417 26.58 -4.60 27.82
C LEU A 417 26.46 -3.53 26.73
N ARG A 418 27.29 -2.49 26.74
CA ARG A 418 27.29 -1.47 25.68
C ARG A 418 27.59 -2.07 24.31
N GLY A 419 28.63 -2.91 24.22
CA GLY A 419 28.97 -3.62 22.99
C GLY A 419 27.79 -4.44 22.45
N PHE A 420 27.12 -5.17 23.37
CA PHE A 420 25.91 -5.92 23.01
C PHE A 420 24.76 -5.02 22.46
N LEU A 421 24.50 -3.92 23.16
CA LEU A 421 23.46 -2.97 22.74
C LEU A 421 23.76 -2.33 21.37
N ILE A 422 25.05 -2.00 21.10
CA ILE A 422 25.46 -1.50 19.76
C ILE A 422 25.31 -2.59 18.71
N ALA A 423 25.74 -3.82 19.01
CA ALA A 423 25.59 -4.92 18.09
C ALA A 423 24.11 -5.16 17.72
N LEU A 424 23.20 -5.07 18.71
CA LEU A 424 21.76 -5.18 18.47
C LEU A 424 21.24 -4.08 17.53
N GLN A 425 21.67 -2.82 17.71
CA GLN A 425 21.33 -1.72 16.82
C GLN A 425 21.86 -1.94 15.41
N LEU A 426 23.09 -2.45 15.27
CA LEU A 426 23.70 -2.79 13.99
C LEU A 426 22.95 -3.94 13.31
N ILE A 427 22.48 -4.96 14.05
CA ILE A 427 21.61 -6.01 13.51
C ILE A 427 20.39 -5.39 12.84
N VAL A 428 19.67 -4.51 13.55
CA VAL A 428 18.48 -3.84 13.02
C VAL A 428 18.83 -3.03 11.77
N SER A 429 19.90 -2.22 11.81
CA SER A 429 20.29 -1.37 10.68
C SER A 429 20.68 -2.20 9.45
N PHE A 430 21.48 -3.25 9.60
CA PHE A 430 21.84 -4.15 8.49
C PHE A 430 20.64 -4.91 7.95
N THR A 431 19.75 -5.39 8.83
CA THR A 431 18.50 -6.07 8.42
C THR A 431 17.63 -5.14 7.59
N MET A 432 17.41 -3.90 8.04
CA MET A 432 16.55 -2.96 7.33
C MET A 432 17.14 -2.56 5.97
N VAL A 433 18.47 -2.31 5.89
CA VAL A 433 19.12 -1.96 4.62
C VAL A 433 19.13 -3.17 3.66
N GLY A 434 19.37 -4.38 4.18
CA GLY A 434 19.31 -5.62 3.39
C GLY A 434 17.89 -5.90 2.86
N TYR A 435 16.88 -5.75 3.72
CA TYR A 435 15.48 -5.90 3.35
C TYR A 435 15.07 -4.87 2.28
N LEU A 436 15.45 -3.61 2.46
CA LEU A 436 15.22 -2.55 1.47
C LEU A 436 15.84 -2.91 0.12
N GLY A 437 17.04 -3.49 0.08
CA GLY A 437 17.68 -3.94 -1.15
C GLY A 437 16.88 -5.04 -1.87
N ILE A 438 16.23 -5.94 -1.13
CA ILE A 438 15.33 -6.97 -1.71
C ILE A 438 14.10 -6.31 -2.31
N LEU A 439 13.46 -5.37 -1.58
CA LEU A 439 12.30 -4.62 -2.08
C LEU A 439 12.64 -3.85 -3.38
N TRP A 440 13.79 -3.18 -3.42
CA TRP A 440 14.26 -2.47 -4.60
C TRP A 440 14.51 -3.40 -5.79
N SER A 441 15.05 -4.59 -5.55
CA SER A 441 15.26 -5.59 -6.61
C SER A 441 13.94 -6.05 -7.22
N GLN A 442 12.89 -6.26 -6.42
CA GLN A 442 11.56 -6.61 -6.92
C GLN A 442 10.91 -5.43 -7.65
N LYS A 443 11.08 -4.20 -7.13
CA LYS A 443 10.62 -2.99 -7.84
C LYS A 443 11.25 -2.89 -9.22
N ASP A 444 12.56 -3.06 -9.32
CA ASP A 444 13.27 -3.03 -10.60
C ASP A 444 12.73 -4.10 -11.56
N TYR A 445 12.41 -5.28 -11.03
CA TYR A 445 11.79 -6.37 -11.79
C TYR A 445 10.42 -5.97 -12.35
N PHE A 446 9.56 -5.25 -11.60
CA PHE A 446 8.26 -4.78 -12.12
C PHE A 446 8.42 -3.89 -13.35
N TYR A 447 9.41 -3.01 -13.35
CA TYR A 447 9.62 -2.05 -14.44
C TYR A 447 10.43 -2.64 -15.60
N SER A 448 11.36 -3.54 -15.34
CA SER A 448 12.28 -4.10 -16.36
C SER A 448 11.78 -5.39 -16.99
N SER A 449 10.78 -6.07 -16.39
CA SER A 449 10.26 -7.32 -16.94
C SER A 449 9.68 -7.16 -18.35
N ASP A 450 9.89 -8.18 -19.16
CA ASP A 450 9.29 -8.27 -20.49
C ASP A 450 7.80 -8.61 -20.38
N TYR A 451 6.96 -7.76 -20.93
CA TYR A 451 5.52 -7.94 -20.97
C TYR A 451 5.05 -8.67 -22.25
N GLY A 452 5.96 -8.99 -23.18
CA GLY A 452 5.62 -9.52 -24.50
C GLY A 452 5.10 -8.47 -25.48
N PHE A 453 5.22 -7.16 -25.12
CA PHE A 453 4.86 -6.03 -25.97
C PHE A 453 5.69 -4.78 -25.63
N ASP A 454 5.72 -3.81 -26.54
CA ASP A 454 6.57 -2.60 -26.47
C ASP A 454 5.97 -1.52 -25.55
N LYS A 455 6.03 -1.72 -24.24
CA LYS A 455 5.43 -0.82 -23.24
C LYS A 455 5.99 0.62 -23.22
N GLU A 456 7.27 0.81 -23.53
CA GLU A 456 7.96 2.10 -23.36
C GLU A 456 7.54 3.18 -24.36
N GLN A 457 6.89 2.79 -25.45
CA GLN A 457 6.49 3.67 -26.55
C GLN A 457 4.99 3.89 -26.63
N ILE A 458 4.23 3.46 -25.64
CA ILE A 458 2.77 3.57 -25.64
C ILE A 458 2.32 4.74 -24.79
N LEU A 459 1.53 5.62 -25.44
CA LEU A 459 0.68 6.61 -24.80
C LEU A 459 -0.76 6.11 -24.91
N TYR A 460 -1.53 6.15 -23.83
CA TYR A 460 -2.91 5.65 -23.82
C TYR A 460 -3.84 6.58 -23.04
N GLY A 461 -5.14 6.48 -23.29
CA GLY A 461 -6.16 7.21 -22.56
C GLY A 461 -7.56 6.68 -22.80
N ASN A 462 -8.46 7.01 -21.87
CA ASN A 462 -9.87 6.68 -22.01
C ASN A 462 -10.57 7.81 -22.78
N MET A 463 -11.18 7.47 -23.91
CA MET A 463 -11.89 8.40 -24.80
C MET A 463 -13.41 8.37 -24.63
N TYR A 464 -13.92 7.57 -23.68
CA TYR A 464 -15.35 7.61 -23.38
C TYR A 464 -15.78 9.02 -22.94
N GLY A 465 -16.75 9.58 -23.66
CA GLY A 465 -17.26 10.93 -23.41
C GLY A 465 -16.35 12.07 -23.90
N VAL A 466 -15.12 11.79 -24.33
CA VAL A 466 -14.20 12.79 -24.89
C VAL A 466 -14.66 13.19 -26.28
N PHE A 467 -14.91 12.23 -27.16
CA PHE A 467 -15.52 12.44 -28.48
C PHE A 467 -16.41 11.24 -28.83
N PRO A 468 -17.38 11.42 -29.79
CA PRO A 468 -18.19 10.30 -30.25
C PRO A 468 -17.34 9.20 -30.90
N LEU A 469 -17.49 7.94 -30.49
CA LEU A 469 -16.72 6.82 -31.04
C LEU A 469 -16.90 6.66 -32.57
N SER A 470 -17.99 7.19 -33.15
CA SER A 470 -18.15 7.27 -34.60
C SER A 470 -17.12 8.13 -35.32
N GLN A 471 -16.38 8.97 -34.60
CA GLN A 471 -15.26 9.78 -35.11
C GLN A 471 -13.90 9.15 -34.88
N ALA A 472 -13.83 7.98 -34.24
CA ALA A 472 -12.58 7.33 -33.84
C ALA A 472 -11.60 7.14 -35.01
N GLU A 473 -12.10 6.70 -36.18
CA GLU A 473 -11.27 6.53 -37.37
C GLU A 473 -10.75 7.88 -37.92
N THR A 474 -11.55 8.94 -37.86
CA THR A 474 -11.12 10.28 -38.28
C THR A 474 -10.03 10.81 -37.35
N VAL A 475 -10.22 10.65 -36.02
CA VAL A 475 -9.21 11.03 -35.04
C VAL A 475 -7.92 10.24 -35.24
N ARG A 476 -8.00 8.92 -35.48
CA ARG A 476 -6.85 8.08 -35.78
C ARG A 476 -6.06 8.62 -36.97
N GLN A 477 -6.74 8.93 -38.07
CA GLN A 477 -6.11 9.45 -39.30
C GLN A 477 -5.40 10.79 -39.09
N GLU A 478 -5.93 11.66 -38.24
CA GLU A 478 -5.28 12.94 -37.90
C GLU A 478 -4.07 12.70 -36.95
N LEU A 479 -4.19 11.80 -35.99
CA LEU A 479 -3.10 11.48 -35.07
C LEU A 479 -1.87 10.86 -35.79
N VAL A 480 -2.10 9.95 -36.74
CA VAL A 480 -1.01 9.31 -37.51
C VAL A 480 -0.26 10.32 -38.41
N LYS A 481 -0.84 11.50 -38.72
CA LYS A 481 -0.14 12.57 -39.45
C LYS A 481 0.89 13.31 -38.59
N ILE A 482 0.82 13.18 -37.26
CA ILE A 482 1.75 13.85 -36.37
C ILE A 482 3.13 13.18 -36.47
N PRO A 483 4.20 13.94 -36.79
CA PRO A 483 5.55 13.37 -36.85
C PRO A 483 5.95 12.78 -35.48
N GLY A 484 6.23 11.48 -35.42
CA GLY A 484 6.55 10.75 -34.22
C GLY A 484 5.41 9.88 -33.67
N VAL A 485 4.23 9.89 -34.30
CA VAL A 485 3.19 8.89 -34.11
C VAL A 485 3.35 7.80 -35.17
N GLU A 486 3.58 6.56 -34.73
CA GLU A 486 3.77 5.43 -35.65
C GLU A 486 2.48 4.70 -35.95
N ASP A 487 1.65 4.51 -34.94
CA ASP A 487 0.36 3.83 -35.09
C ASP A 487 -0.62 4.22 -33.98
N VAL A 488 -1.91 3.97 -34.20
CA VAL A 488 -3.00 4.28 -33.25
C VAL A 488 -4.04 3.16 -33.29
N SER A 489 -4.44 2.68 -32.14
CA SER A 489 -5.40 1.59 -31.96
C SER A 489 -6.45 1.93 -30.92
N TYR A 490 -7.63 1.34 -31.07
CA TYR A 490 -8.71 1.35 -30.10
C TYR A 490 -8.97 -0.06 -29.56
N SER A 491 -9.27 -0.13 -28.28
CA SER A 491 -9.59 -1.39 -27.60
C SER A 491 -10.60 -1.16 -26.48
N ARG A 492 -11.15 -2.24 -25.97
CA ARG A 492 -11.98 -2.15 -24.76
C ARG A 492 -11.15 -2.04 -23.49
N PHE A 493 -10.00 -2.70 -23.44
CA PHE A 493 -9.09 -2.76 -22.31
C PHE A 493 -7.65 -2.47 -22.73
N THR A 494 -6.87 -1.93 -21.81
CA THR A 494 -5.42 -1.75 -21.99
C THR A 494 -4.69 -2.98 -21.45
N LEU A 495 -3.62 -3.42 -22.12
CA LEU A 495 -2.80 -4.56 -21.66
C LEU A 495 -2.05 -4.25 -20.36
N GLY A 496 -1.71 -5.29 -19.60
CA GLY A 496 -0.76 -5.25 -18.49
C GLY A 496 -1.23 -4.54 -17.22
N MET A 497 -2.52 -4.23 -17.10
CA MET A 497 -2.98 -3.25 -16.13
C MET A 497 -4.11 -3.66 -15.25
N GLN A 498 -4.95 -4.53 -15.73
CA GLN A 498 -6.13 -4.96 -14.99
C GLN A 498 -5.79 -6.20 -14.17
N THR A 499 -6.21 -6.20 -12.94
CA THR A 499 -6.21 -7.38 -12.10
C THR A 499 -7.25 -8.39 -12.58
N GLU A 500 -8.29 -7.89 -13.26
CA GLU A 500 -9.32 -8.71 -13.88
C GLU A 500 -9.52 -8.34 -15.36
N VAL A 501 -9.32 -9.32 -16.22
CA VAL A 501 -9.66 -9.24 -17.63
C VAL A 501 -10.94 -10.05 -17.86
N MET A 502 -11.80 -9.57 -18.76
CA MET A 502 -13.03 -10.27 -19.11
C MET A 502 -12.75 -11.74 -19.45
N THR A 503 -13.35 -12.65 -18.71
CA THR A 503 -13.26 -14.10 -18.96
C THR A 503 -14.50 -14.57 -19.70
N TRP A 504 -14.29 -15.20 -20.86
CA TRP A 504 -15.35 -15.87 -21.56
C TRP A 504 -15.24 -17.38 -21.42
N SER A 505 -16.40 -18.03 -21.48
CA SER A 505 -16.47 -19.47 -21.69
C SER A 505 -17.21 -19.76 -23.00
N ARG A 506 -16.73 -20.77 -23.71
CA ARG A 506 -17.38 -21.26 -24.94
C ARG A 506 -17.34 -22.78 -24.93
N THR A 507 -18.42 -23.38 -25.40
CA THR A 507 -18.52 -24.83 -25.51
C THR A 507 -18.20 -25.26 -26.95
N TRP A 508 -17.26 -26.17 -27.15
CA TRP A 508 -16.91 -26.67 -28.47
C TRP A 508 -17.91 -27.72 -28.99
N GLY A 509 -18.43 -28.55 -28.11
CA GLY A 509 -19.33 -29.66 -28.45
C GLY A 509 -20.70 -29.58 -27.77
N GLU A 510 -21.40 -30.70 -27.77
CA GLU A 510 -22.65 -30.85 -27.02
C GLU A 510 -22.38 -31.25 -25.55
N ASN A 511 -21.14 -31.64 -25.23
CA ASN A 511 -20.74 -32.02 -23.88
C ASN A 511 -20.37 -30.79 -23.06
N PRO A 512 -20.99 -30.56 -21.90
CA PRO A 512 -20.62 -29.47 -21.00
C PRO A 512 -19.14 -29.46 -20.54
N ASP A 513 -18.49 -30.64 -20.54
CA ASP A 513 -17.08 -30.76 -20.16
C ASP A 513 -16.12 -30.26 -21.25
N ASP A 514 -16.59 -29.98 -22.46
CA ASP A 514 -15.81 -29.39 -23.55
C ASP A 514 -15.86 -27.85 -23.53
N GLN A 515 -15.81 -27.25 -22.34
CA GLN A 515 -15.78 -25.80 -22.18
C GLN A 515 -14.36 -25.25 -22.28
N TYR A 516 -14.20 -24.13 -22.99
CA TYR A 516 -13.00 -23.32 -23.07
C TYR A 516 -13.18 -22.08 -22.21
N TYR A 517 -12.29 -21.87 -21.28
CA TYR A 517 -12.18 -20.65 -20.49
C TYR A 517 -10.96 -19.87 -20.95
N PHE A 518 -11.14 -18.61 -21.26
CA PHE A 518 -10.07 -17.76 -21.77
C PHE A 518 -10.35 -16.30 -21.49
N LYS A 519 -9.29 -15.49 -21.42
CA LYS A 519 -9.35 -14.04 -21.34
C LYS A 519 -9.60 -13.47 -22.72
N VAL A 520 -10.49 -12.46 -22.82
CA VAL A 520 -10.86 -11.90 -24.11
C VAL A 520 -10.55 -10.40 -24.15
N PHE A 521 -9.96 -10.00 -25.27
CA PHE A 521 -9.60 -8.61 -25.57
C PHE A 521 -10.31 -8.20 -26.87
N PRO A 522 -11.42 -7.47 -26.79
CA PRO A 522 -11.99 -6.77 -27.95
C PRO A 522 -11.03 -5.66 -28.40
N VAL A 523 -10.61 -5.73 -29.68
CA VAL A 523 -9.57 -4.86 -30.25
C VAL A 523 -9.94 -4.47 -31.69
N ASP A 524 -9.29 -3.43 -32.21
CA ASP A 524 -9.31 -3.09 -33.63
C ASP A 524 -8.17 -3.81 -34.42
N GLU A 525 -8.16 -3.63 -35.74
CA GLU A 525 -7.18 -4.25 -36.61
C GLU A 525 -5.74 -3.69 -36.48
N HIS A 526 -5.54 -2.60 -35.75
CA HIS A 526 -4.25 -1.97 -35.49
C HIS A 526 -3.57 -2.42 -34.21
N PHE A 527 -4.29 -3.10 -33.33
CA PHE A 527 -3.89 -3.35 -31.95
C PHE A 527 -2.56 -4.09 -31.82
N LEU A 528 -2.38 -5.22 -32.51
CA LEU A 528 -1.15 -6.01 -32.39
C LEU A 528 0.06 -5.20 -32.85
N ARG A 529 -0.09 -4.46 -33.92
CA ARG A 529 0.97 -3.62 -34.48
C ARG A 529 1.30 -2.44 -33.59
N THR A 530 0.28 -1.79 -33.02
CA THR A 530 0.45 -0.67 -32.09
C THR A 530 1.21 -1.11 -30.84
N TYR A 531 0.90 -2.29 -30.29
CA TYR A 531 1.60 -2.83 -29.13
C TYR A 531 2.90 -3.58 -29.45
N GLY A 532 3.19 -3.85 -30.74
CA GLY A 532 4.36 -4.62 -31.17
C GLY A 532 4.30 -6.10 -30.81
N ILE A 533 3.08 -6.66 -30.68
CA ILE A 533 2.86 -8.07 -30.36
C ILE A 533 3.26 -8.92 -31.56
N LYS A 534 4.10 -9.93 -31.35
CA LYS A 534 4.62 -10.77 -32.41
C LYS A 534 3.70 -11.94 -32.69
N LEU A 535 3.50 -12.23 -33.97
CA LEU A 535 2.81 -13.42 -34.43
C LEU A 535 3.79 -14.59 -34.56
N VAL A 536 3.35 -15.76 -34.06
CA VAL A 536 4.08 -17.03 -34.20
C VAL A 536 3.63 -17.75 -35.45
N GLU A 537 2.32 -17.71 -35.76
CA GLU A 537 1.74 -18.40 -36.92
C GLU A 537 0.52 -17.63 -37.44
N GLY A 538 0.24 -17.75 -38.74
CA GLY A 538 -0.90 -17.09 -39.36
C GLY A 538 -0.64 -15.66 -39.78
N ARG A 539 -1.65 -14.79 -39.70
CA ARG A 539 -1.60 -13.39 -40.09
C ARG A 539 -2.23 -12.47 -39.05
N ASP A 540 -1.92 -11.19 -39.12
CA ASP A 540 -2.57 -10.13 -38.32
C ASP A 540 -3.98 -9.83 -38.87
N PHE A 541 -4.76 -9.09 -38.07
CA PHE A 541 -6.06 -8.59 -38.47
C PHE A 541 -5.96 -7.64 -39.66
N ASN A 542 -7.01 -7.56 -40.46
CA ASN A 542 -7.17 -6.61 -41.54
C ASN A 542 -8.55 -5.93 -41.48
N ALA A 543 -8.70 -4.80 -42.17
CA ALA A 543 -9.89 -3.98 -42.14
C ALA A 543 -11.21 -4.69 -42.59
N HIS A 544 -11.09 -5.86 -43.22
CA HIS A 544 -12.26 -6.64 -43.65
C HIS A 544 -12.63 -7.78 -42.72
N ASP A 545 -11.78 -8.04 -41.70
CA ASP A 545 -12.06 -9.10 -40.75
C ASP A 545 -13.28 -8.73 -39.88
N ARG A 546 -14.15 -9.69 -39.68
CA ARG A 546 -15.32 -9.61 -38.83
C ARG A 546 -15.38 -10.89 -37.98
N ASN A 547 -15.50 -10.72 -36.65
CA ASN A 547 -15.45 -11.82 -35.70
C ASN A 547 -14.21 -12.72 -35.92
N ALA A 548 -13.06 -12.10 -36.25
CA ALA A 548 -11.79 -12.80 -36.38
C ALA A 548 -11.09 -12.89 -35.02
N TYR A 549 -10.38 -13.98 -34.81
CA TYR A 549 -9.72 -14.28 -33.54
C TYR A 549 -8.22 -14.49 -33.76
N ILE A 550 -7.40 -13.87 -32.90
CA ILE A 550 -5.99 -14.22 -32.72
C ILE A 550 -5.85 -14.73 -31.29
N ILE A 551 -5.23 -15.89 -31.14
CA ILE A 551 -5.05 -16.56 -29.84
C ILE A 551 -3.57 -16.51 -29.45
N ASN A 552 -3.27 -16.62 -28.14
CA ASN A 552 -1.88 -16.79 -27.70
C ASN A 552 -1.46 -18.26 -27.71
N GLU A 553 -0.15 -18.52 -27.58
CA GLU A 553 0.38 -19.89 -27.54
C GLU A 553 -0.18 -20.68 -26.34
N ALA A 554 -0.45 -20.05 -25.19
CA ALA A 554 -1.06 -20.68 -24.03
C ALA A 554 -2.45 -21.25 -24.35
N MET A 555 -3.27 -20.50 -25.10
CA MET A 555 -4.56 -20.98 -25.58
C MET A 555 -4.40 -22.21 -26.48
N LYS A 556 -3.45 -22.16 -27.41
CA LYS A 556 -3.15 -23.30 -28.32
C LYS A 556 -2.62 -24.51 -27.55
N ARG A 557 -1.75 -24.31 -26.53
CA ARG A 557 -1.24 -25.41 -25.69
C ARG A 557 -2.34 -26.07 -24.88
N LYS A 558 -3.23 -25.25 -24.28
CA LYS A 558 -4.32 -25.76 -23.44
C LYS A 558 -5.42 -26.44 -24.27
N TYR A 559 -5.69 -25.91 -25.47
CA TYR A 559 -6.75 -26.40 -26.37
C TYR A 559 -6.20 -26.70 -27.77
N PRO A 560 -5.50 -27.83 -27.97
CA PRO A 560 -4.84 -28.19 -29.25
C PRO A 560 -5.75 -28.33 -30.44
N ARG A 561 -7.07 -28.50 -30.22
CA ARG A 561 -8.08 -28.62 -31.29
C ARG A 561 -8.27 -27.32 -32.09
N ILE A 562 -7.92 -26.18 -31.55
CA ILE A 562 -8.06 -24.88 -32.22
C ILE A 562 -7.04 -24.83 -33.36
N ALA A 563 -7.47 -24.55 -34.58
CA ALA A 563 -6.60 -24.46 -35.76
C ALA A 563 -6.84 -23.15 -36.53
N ILE A 564 -5.82 -22.68 -37.22
CA ILE A 564 -5.91 -21.50 -38.09
C ILE A 564 -6.87 -21.79 -39.25
N ASP A 565 -7.60 -20.77 -39.69
CA ASP A 565 -8.65 -20.79 -40.71
C ASP A 565 -9.88 -21.64 -40.35
N GLU A 566 -9.94 -22.19 -39.14
CA GLU A 566 -11.11 -22.91 -38.66
C GLU A 566 -11.96 -22.02 -37.74
N PRO A 567 -13.28 -22.35 -37.58
CA PRO A 567 -14.14 -21.68 -36.64
C PRO A 567 -13.59 -21.80 -35.20
N PHE A 568 -13.59 -20.68 -34.44
CA PHE A 568 -13.03 -20.66 -33.11
C PHE A 568 -13.78 -21.57 -32.12
N PHE A 569 -15.09 -21.73 -32.29
CA PHE A 569 -15.93 -22.72 -31.60
C PHE A 569 -17.08 -23.15 -32.51
N LYS A 570 -17.74 -24.27 -32.16
CA LYS A 570 -18.84 -24.84 -32.98
C LYS A 570 -19.99 -23.83 -33.13
N GLY A 571 -20.33 -23.49 -34.36
CA GLY A 571 -21.38 -22.51 -34.69
C GLY A 571 -20.88 -21.05 -34.71
N SER A 572 -19.59 -20.81 -34.45
CA SER A 572 -19.02 -19.47 -34.64
C SER A 572 -18.94 -19.10 -36.12
N SER A 573 -19.34 -17.87 -36.45
CA SER A 573 -19.08 -17.31 -37.76
C SER A 573 -17.64 -16.81 -37.92
N GLY A 574 -16.92 -16.65 -36.79
CA GLY A 574 -15.56 -16.13 -36.76
C GLY A 574 -14.52 -17.24 -36.75
N LYS A 575 -13.37 -16.94 -37.38
CA LYS A 575 -12.25 -17.89 -37.54
C LYS A 575 -11.02 -17.40 -36.78
N VAL A 576 -10.18 -18.37 -36.39
CA VAL A 576 -8.83 -18.07 -35.89
C VAL A 576 -7.94 -17.74 -37.07
N VAL A 577 -7.38 -16.51 -37.09
CA VAL A 577 -6.54 -16.02 -38.21
C VAL A 577 -5.05 -16.04 -37.90
N GLY A 578 -4.68 -16.10 -36.60
CA GLY A 578 -3.29 -16.11 -36.18
C GLY A 578 -3.09 -16.59 -34.76
N ILE A 579 -1.83 -16.89 -34.45
CA ILE A 579 -1.36 -17.23 -33.10
C ILE A 579 -0.23 -16.24 -32.76
N CYS A 580 -0.32 -15.56 -31.63
CA CYS A 580 0.69 -14.65 -31.12
C CYS A 580 1.51 -15.27 -29.98
N GLU A 581 2.68 -14.69 -29.69
CA GLU A 581 3.47 -15.03 -28.52
C GLU A 581 2.64 -14.85 -27.24
N ASP A 582 3.01 -15.55 -26.18
CA ASP A 582 2.42 -15.33 -24.87
C ASP A 582 2.82 -13.95 -24.34
N LEU A 583 1.88 -13.28 -23.72
CA LEU A 583 2.11 -11.92 -23.19
C LEU A 583 1.50 -11.79 -21.79
N ARG A 584 2.07 -10.87 -21.03
CA ARG A 584 1.57 -10.51 -19.73
C ARG A 584 0.49 -9.44 -19.88
N PHE A 585 -0.75 -9.79 -19.61
CA PHE A 585 -1.87 -8.88 -19.71
C PHE A 585 -2.43 -8.40 -18.36
N CYS A 586 -1.90 -8.93 -17.23
CA CYS A 586 -2.19 -8.45 -15.87
C CYS A 586 -0.89 -8.14 -15.10
N SER A 587 -1.03 -7.73 -13.85
CA SER A 587 0.10 -7.45 -12.95
C SER A 587 0.87 -8.72 -12.56
N VAL A 588 2.09 -8.57 -12.04
CA VAL A 588 2.93 -9.70 -11.56
C VAL A 588 2.40 -10.38 -10.29
N HIS A 589 1.31 -9.89 -9.72
CA HIS A 589 0.62 -10.56 -8.62
C HIS A 589 -0.08 -11.84 -9.06
N VAL A 590 -0.46 -11.91 -10.33
CA VAL A 590 -1.17 -13.02 -10.93
C VAL A 590 -0.28 -13.70 -11.97
N ASP A 591 -0.19 -15.03 -11.93
CA ASP A 591 0.46 -15.79 -13.01
C ASP A 591 -0.46 -15.80 -14.23
N ASN A 592 -0.20 -14.91 -15.17
CA ASN A 592 -1.04 -14.77 -16.38
C ASN A 592 -0.29 -14.97 -17.70
N ILE A 593 1.02 -15.21 -17.67
CA ILE A 593 1.79 -15.49 -18.88
C ILE A 593 1.32 -16.77 -19.58
N ASN A 594 0.90 -17.75 -18.78
CA ASN A 594 0.44 -19.05 -19.28
C ASN A 594 -1.09 -19.14 -19.37
N GLU A 595 -1.82 -18.06 -19.19
CA GLU A 595 -3.27 -18.07 -19.32
C GLU A 595 -3.72 -17.96 -20.78
N PRO A 596 -4.75 -18.74 -21.16
CA PRO A 596 -5.36 -18.61 -22.47
C PRO A 596 -5.93 -17.22 -22.70
N ALA A 597 -5.47 -16.55 -23.75
CA ALA A 597 -5.93 -15.23 -24.15
C ALA A 597 -6.31 -15.20 -25.64
N VAL A 598 -7.31 -14.39 -25.94
CA VAL A 598 -7.89 -14.25 -27.27
C VAL A 598 -8.11 -12.78 -27.58
N PHE A 599 -7.55 -12.30 -28.64
CA PHE A 599 -7.85 -11.01 -29.25
C PHE A 599 -8.96 -11.20 -30.27
N VAL A 600 -9.95 -10.33 -30.26
CA VAL A 600 -11.09 -10.43 -31.16
C VAL A 600 -11.41 -9.10 -31.78
N VAL A 601 -11.50 -9.05 -33.12
CA VAL A 601 -12.08 -7.93 -33.84
C VAL A 601 -13.57 -8.21 -33.98
N MET A 602 -14.39 -7.45 -33.24
CA MET A 602 -15.84 -7.57 -33.25
C MET A 602 -16.45 -6.74 -34.41
N ASN A 603 -17.75 -6.89 -34.65
CA ASN A 603 -18.45 -6.10 -35.65
C ASN A 603 -18.29 -4.60 -35.38
N GLN A 604 -17.93 -3.84 -36.39
CA GLN A 604 -17.63 -2.40 -36.27
C GLN A 604 -18.88 -1.52 -36.08
N ASP A 605 -19.84 -1.92 -35.27
CA ASP A 605 -20.80 -0.93 -34.76
C ASP A 605 -20.24 -0.31 -33.49
N PRO A 606 -19.76 0.95 -33.53
CA PRO A 606 -19.15 1.61 -32.38
C PRO A 606 -20.10 1.76 -31.17
N LYS A 607 -21.41 1.54 -31.39
CA LYS A 607 -22.42 1.56 -30.33
C LYS A 607 -22.50 0.25 -29.55
N GLU A 608 -22.07 -0.87 -30.16
CA GLU A 608 -22.13 -2.19 -29.52
C GLU A 608 -20.78 -2.60 -28.91
N ASP A 609 -19.66 -2.07 -29.43
CA ASP A 609 -18.34 -2.66 -29.15
C ASP A 609 -17.57 -1.97 -28.02
N ASP A 610 -18.07 -0.90 -27.43
CA ASP A 610 -17.50 -0.31 -26.19
C ASP A 610 -15.96 -0.15 -26.18
N MET A 611 -15.39 0.29 -27.33
CA MET A 611 -13.95 0.42 -27.56
C MET A 611 -13.44 1.83 -27.31
N GLY A 612 -13.50 2.28 -26.08
CA GLY A 612 -13.12 3.65 -25.70
C GLY A 612 -11.67 3.85 -25.27
N MET A 613 -10.86 2.78 -25.21
CA MET A 613 -9.44 2.92 -24.85
C MET A 613 -8.60 3.18 -26.09
N LEU A 614 -8.02 4.39 -26.15
CA LEU A 614 -7.07 4.81 -27.19
C LEU A 614 -5.65 4.42 -26.78
N SER A 615 -4.91 3.82 -27.69
CA SER A 615 -3.48 3.51 -27.53
C SER A 615 -2.70 4.05 -28.74
N ILE A 616 -1.61 4.76 -28.48
CA ILE A 616 -0.83 5.46 -29.49
C ILE A 616 0.63 5.00 -29.37
N ARG A 617 1.19 4.48 -30.47
CA ARG A 617 2.60 4.12 -30.56
C ARG A 617 3.42 5.34 -30.93
N LEU A 618 4.42 5.66 -30.14
CA LEU A 618 5.33 6.77 -30.34
C LEU A 618 6.69 6.27 -30.90
N ALA A 619 7.30 7.04 -31.79
CA ALA A 619 8.62 6.74 -32.32
C ALA A 619 9.71 6.90 -31.23
N ALA A 620 10.68 5.98 -31.21
CA ALA A 620 11.79 6.01 -30.27
C ALA A 620 12.65 7.28 -30.43
N GLY A 621 13.12 7.83 -29.30
CA GLY A 621 14.02 9.00 -29.29
C GLY A 621 13.37 10.36 -29.48
N MET A 622 12.07 10.43 -29.57
CA MET A 622 11.32 11.70 -29.60
C MET A 622 11.10 12.26 -28.18
N ASP A 623 10.88 13.58 -28.11
CA ASP A 623 10.46 14.23 -26.85
C ASP A 623 8.99 13.85 -26.54
N LYS A 624 8.83 12.83 -25.69
CA LYS A 624 7.53 12.25 -25.32
C LYS A 624 6.55 13.31 -24.78
N PHE A 625 7.02 14.27 -23.97
CA PHE A 625 6.14 15.29 -23.37
C PHE A 625 5.67 16.33 -24.40
N LYS A 626 6.52 16.70 -25.34
CA LYS A 626 6.14 17.60 -26.42
C LYS A 626 5.12 16.94 -27.34
N LEU A 627 5.37 15.66 -27.67
CA LEU A 627 4.50 14.89 -28.53
C LEU A 627 3.13 14.65 -27.89
N ARG A 628 3.08 14.33 -26.58
CA ARG A 628 1.82 14.23 -25.82
C ARG A 628 0.99 15.50 -25.96
N LYS A 629 1.57 16.69 -25.77
CA LYS A 629 0.85 17.97 -25.89
C LYS A 629 0.33 18.22 -27.32
N GLU A 630 1.04 17.77 -28.35
CA GLU A 630 0.59 17.90 -29.73
C GLU A 630 -0.58 16.95 -30.03
N ILE A 631 -0.52 15.73 -29.51
CA ILE A 631 -1.58 14.73 -29.57
C ILE A 631 -2.83 15.25 -28.84
N GLU A 632 -2.69 15.72 -27.60
CA GLU A 632 -3.78 16.33 -26.82
C GLU A 632 -4.47 17.45 -27.59
N ARG A 633 -3.70 18.38 -28.18
CA ARG A 633 -4.24 19.46 -29.01
C ARG A 633 -5.00 18.96 -30.25
N THR A 634 -4.53 17.91 -30.88
CA THR A 634 -5.18 17.32 -32.06
C THR A 634 -6.49 16.65 -31.64
N ILE A 635 -6.51 15.90 -30.53
CA ILE A 635 -7.74 15.30 -30.01
C ILE A 635 -8.74 16.39 -29.63
N MET A 636 -8.31 17.48 -29.01
CA MET A 636 -9.16 18.61 -28.63
C MET A 636 -9.86 19.30 -29.82
N CYS A 637 -9.39 19.10 -31.06
CA CYS A 637 -10.12 19.56 -32.24
C CYS A 637 -11.42 18.77 -32.51
N PHE A 638 -11.54 17.58 -31.96
CA PHE A 638 -12.68 16.67 -32.06
C PHE A 638 -13.41 16.48 -30.73
N ALA A 639 -12.75 16.89 -29.66
CA ALA A 639 -13.16 16.67 -28.30
C ALA A 639 -13.72 17.95 -27.70
N ASP A 640 -14.62 17.74 -26.76
CA ASP A 640 -15.26 18.81 -26.01
C ASP A 640 -14.65 18.94 -24.59
N MET A 641 -13.64 18.12 -24.28
CA MET A 641 -12.94 18.12 -23.00
C MET A 641 -11.51 17.59 -23.18
N ASP A 642 -10.64 17.95 -22.25
CA ASP A 642 -9.26 17.54 -22.27
C ASP A 642 -9.14 16.01 -22.19
N PRO A 643 -8.40 15.36 -23.11
CA PRO A 643 -8.15 13.93 -23.01
C PRO A 643 -7.14 13.67 -21.90
N ASP A 644 -7.47 12.75 -20.99
CA ASP A 644 -6.53 12.24 -20.01
C ASP A 644 -5.62 11.18 -20.65
N LEU A 645 -4.43 11.61 -21.10
CA LEU A 645 -3.45 10.75 -21.70
C LEU A 645 -2.30 10.43 -20.71
N TYR A 646 -1.92 9.18 -20.62
CA TYR A 646 -0.89 8.69 -19.71
C TYR A 646 0.15 7.88 -20.47
N PHE A 647 1.42 8.02 -20.09
CA PHE A 647 2.44 7.07 -20.50
C PHE A 647 2.26 5.74 -19.79
N TYR A 648 2.64 4.67 -20.45
CA TYR A 648 2.46 3.33 -19.90
C TYR A 648 3.24 3.13 -18.58
N ASP A 649 4.39 3.80 -18.42
CA ASP A 649 5.18 3.77 -17.19
C ASP A 649 4.42 4.39 -15.99
N GLU A 650 3.71 5.51 -16.21
CA GLU A 650 2.89 6.18 -15.18
C GLU A 650 1.77 5.24 -14.69
N ARG A 651 1.31 4.38 -15.58
CA ARG A 651 0.25 3.42 -15.26
C ARG A 651 0.80 2.20 -14.52
N ILE A 652 1.95 1.66 -14.91
CA ILE A 652 2.63 0.62 -14.14
C ILE A 652 2.80 1.10 -12.69
N GLU A 653 3.24 2.35 -12.50
CA GLU A 653 3.35 2.95 -11.17
C GLU A 653 1.99 2.98 -10.44
N SER A 654 0.89 3.23 -11.13
CA SER A 654 -0.45 3.23 -10.52
C SER A 654 -0.92 1.84 -10.10
N VAL A 655 -0.56 0.79 -10.85
CA VAL A 655 -0.88 -0.61 -10.53
C VAL A 655 -0.12 -1.11 -9.31
N TYR A 656 1.14 -0.69 -9.18
CA TYR A 656 2.00 -1.05 -8.03
C TYR A 656 2.11 0.08 -7.00
N ARG A 657 1.12 0.97 -6.94
CA ARG A 657 1.16 2.16 -6.07
C ARG A 657 1.32 1.81 -4.60
N ASP A 658 0.62 0.79 -4.15
CA ASP A 658 0.65 0.39 -2.74
C ASP A 658 1.98 -0.25 -2.36
N GLU A 659 2.56 -1.08 -3.24
CA GLU A 659 3.89 -1.63 -3.05
C GLU A 659 4.96 -0.54 -3.09
N VAL A 660 4.91 0.37 -4.06
CA VAL A 660 5.86 1.49 -4.16
C VAL A 660 5.74 2.41 -2.94
N ARG A 661 4.52 2.64 -2.46
CA ARG A 661 4.26 3.41 -1.23
C ARG A 661 4.85 2.70 -0.02
N PHE A 662 4.57 1.40 0.14
CA PHE A 662 5.15 0.59 1.21
C PHE A 662 6.68 0.61 1.16
N MET A 663 7.29 0.42 0.00
CA MET A 663 8.74 0.52 -0.17
C MET A 663 9.28 1.90 0.21
N THR A 664 8.56 2.97 -0.15
CA THR A 664 8.92 4.35 0.20
C THR A 664 8.88 4.56 1.71
N GLN A 665 7.87 4.02 2.39
CA GLN A 665 7.77 4.06 3.85
C GLN A 665 8.93 3.29 4.51
N ILE A 666 9.21 2.06 4.06
CA ILE A 666 10.34 1.27 4.56
C ILE A 666 11.67 2.00 4.36
N ASN A 667 11.85 2.68 3.22
CA ASN A 667 13.04 3.50 2.95
C ASN A 667 13.22 4.61 4.01
N TRP A 668 12.16 5.36 4.30
CA TRP A 668 12.19 6.38 5.34
C TRP A 668 12.49 5.80 6.72
N PHE A 669 11.86 4.68 7.08
CA PHE A 669 12.10 4.04 8.37
C PHE A 669 13.51 3.47 8.49
N ALA A 670 14.04 2.86 7.44
CA ALA A 670 15.43 2.39 7.40
C ALA A 670 16.41 3.55 7.55
N LEU A 671 16.18 4.66 6.86
CA LEU A 671 17.00 5.87 6.98
C LEU A 671 16.96 6.43 8.41
N ILE A 672 15.77 6.55 9.00
CA ILE A 672 15.60 7.05 10.37
C ILE A 672 16.29 6.12 11.38
N ALA A 673 16.09 4.80 11.27
CA ALA A 673 16.75 3.83 12.14
C ALA A 673 18.28 3.91 12.02
N LEU A 674 18.81 4.08 10.82
CA LEU A 674 20.24 4.27 10.57
C LEU A 674 20.73 5.57 11.21
N VAL A 675 20.01 6.69 11.03
CA VAL A 675 20.36 7.99 11.65
C VAL A 675 20.37 7.88 13.19
N ILE A 676 19.36 7.25 13.79
CA ILE A 676 19.29 7.04 15.24
C ILE A 676 20.50 6.18 15.69
N THR A 677 20.84 5.13 14.94
CA THR A 677 22.01 4.29 15.24
C THR A 677 23.30 5.09 15.17
N LEU A 678 23.47 5.95 14.16
CA LEU A 678 24.64 6.83 14.02
C LEU A 678 24.75 7.84 15.17
N ILE A 679 23.65 8.43 15.59
CA ILE A 679 23.60 9.30 16.77
C ILE A 679 24.12 8.54 17.99
N GLY A 680 23.68 7.28 18.17
CA GLY A 680 24.14 6.44 19.27
C GLY A 680 25.63 6.14 19.22
N VAL A 681 26.14 5.72 18.07
CA VAL A 681 27.57 5.46 17.84
C VAL A 681 28.39 6.73 18.07
N PHE A 682 27.95 7.87 17.53
CA PHE A 682 28.61 9.16 17.69
C PHE A 682 28.70 9.58 19.17
N CYS A 683 27.58 9.58 19.88
CA CYS A 683 27.54 9.94 21.30
C CYS A 683 28.44 9.02 22.14
N LEU A 684 28.36 7.71 21.87
CA LEU A 684 29.17 6.75 22.62
C LEU A 684 30.65 6.91 22.32
N THR A 685 31.06 7.09 21.07
CA THR A 685 32.46 7.32 20.68
C THR A 685 32.99 8.61 21.32
N MET A 686 32.16 9.67 21.36
CA MET A 686 32.49 10.93 22.03
C MET A 686 32.79 10.72 23.52
N PHE A 687 31.94 9.95 24.24
CA PHE A 687 32.16 9.66 25.64
C PHE A 687 33.40 8.75 25.87
N GLU A 688 33.58 7.76 25.01
CA GLU A 688 34.70 6.85 25.14
C GLU A 688 36.05 7.52 24.87
N THR A 689 36.10 8.43 23.88
CA THR A 689 37.31 9.22 23.61
C THR A 689 37.60 10.22 24.72
N GLU A 690 36.59 10.91 25.28
CA GLU A 690 36.75 11.81 26.41
C GLU A 690 37.23 11.03 27.67
N TYR A 691 36.66 9.86 27.91
CA TYR A 691 37.06 9.02 29.03
C TYR A 691 38.53 8.57 28.93
N ARG A 692 38.97 8.19 27.72
CA ARG A 692 40.37 7.75 27.48
C ARG A 692 41.32 8.90 27.20
N ARG A 693 40.89 10.14 27.36
CA ARG A 693 41.67 11.31 27.00
C ARG A 693 43.03 11.37 27.67
N LYS A 694 43.14 11.02 28.95
CA LYS A 694 44.41 10.88 29.66
C LYS A 694 45.31 9.76 29.11
N GLU A 695 44.73 8.58 28.81
CA GLU A 695 45.43 7.45 28.20
C GLU A 695 45.99 7.85 26.83
N ILE A 696 45.15 8.49 26.02
CA ILE A 696 45.50 8.99 24.68
C ILE A 696 46.61 10.04 24.79
N GLY A 697 46.51 10.98 25.73
CA GLY A 697 47.53 12.00 26.00
C GLY A 697 48.88 11.39 26.39
N ILE A 698 48.90 10.41 27.26
CA ILE A 698 50.11 9.70 27.67
C ILE A 698 50.74 8.96 26.46
N ARG A 699 49.94 8.22 25.69
CA ARG A 699 50.46 7.50 24.51
C ARG A 699 51.04 8.45 23.48
N LYS A 700 50.41 9.61 23.29
CA LYS A 700 50.87 10.66 22.38
C LYS A 700 52.22 11.26 22.83
N VAL A 701 52.38 11.51 24.13
CA VAL A 701 53.66 11.95 24.69
C VAL A 701 54.78 10.87 24.55
N MET A 702 54.35 9.60 24.57
CA MET A 702 55.26 8.44 24.32
C MET A 702 55.51 8.19 22.83
N GLY A 703 55.00 9.02 21.91
CA GLY A 703 55.30 8.96 20.47
C GLY A 703 54.29 8.22 19.63
N ALA A 704 53.11 7.87 20.19
CA ALA A 704 52.05 7.24 19.38
C ALA A 704 51.51 8.18 18.32
N SER A 705 51.37 7.68 17.08
CA SER A 705 50.82 8.40 15.94
C SER A 705 49.27 8.52 16.05
N VAL A 706 48.70 9.51 15.37
CA VAL A 706 47.27 9.70 15.29
C VAL A 706 46.55 8.46 14.69
N THR A 707 47.20 7.82 13.72
CA THR A 707 46.67 6.58 13.08
C THR A 707 46.60 5.41 14.07
N GLU A 708 47.58 5.21 14.92
CA GLU A 708 47.57 4.15 15.94
C GLU A 708 46.46 4.36 16.97
N ILE A 709 46.17 5.61 17.33
CA ILE A 709 45.10 5.93 18.25
C ILE A 709 43.72 5.64 17.59
N ILE A 710 43.51 6.03 16.32
CA ILE A 710 42.28 5.76 15.57
C ILE A 710 42.09 4.24 15.39
N GLU A 711 43.17 3.47 15.13
CA GLU A 711 43.10 2.03 14.92
C GLU A 711 42.55 1.28 16.14
N ILE A 712 42.84 1.75 17.37
CA ILE A 712 42.29 1.14 18.59
C ILE A 712 40.75 1.16 18.60
N PHE A 713 40.15 2.31 18.18
CA PHE A 713 38.72 2.45 18.10
C PHE A 713 38.15 1.65 16.91
N LEU A 714 38.79 1.72 15.75
CA LEU A 714 38.35 1.02 14.55
C LEU A 714 38.29 -0.50 14.75
N ARG A 715 39.29 -1.10 15.36
CA ARG A 715 39.31 -2.55 15.65
C ARG A 715 38.13 -2.98 16.54
N TYR A 716 37.74 -2.13 17.50
CA TYR A 716 36.60 -2.42 18.37
C TYR A 716 35.27 -2.37 17.58
N TYR A 717 35.04 -1.31 16.81
CA TYR A 717 33.82 -1.15 16.06
C TYR A 717 33.72 -2.14 14.89
N LEU A 718 34.81 -2.49 14.23
CA LEU A 718 34.83 -3.56 13.21
C LEU A 718 34.32 -4.90 13.75
N LYS A 719 34.73 -5.27 14.98
CA LYS A 719 34.20 -6.47 15.63
C LYS A 719 32.72 -6.40 15.86
N LEU A 720 32.19 -5.26 16.29
CA LEU A 720 30.77 -5.06 16.51
C LEU A 720 29.97 -5.08 15.18
N ILE A 721 30.53 -4.51 14.13
CA ILE A 721 29.97 -4.55 12.77
C ILE A 721 29.82 -6.01 12.31
N LEU A 722 30.87 -6.82 12.43
CA LEU A 722 30.80 -8.25 12.07
C LEU A 722 29.80 -9.03 12.93
N ILE A 723 29.77 -8.80 14.24
CA ILE A 723 28.80 -9.42 15.15
C ILE A 723 27.37 -9.00 14.80
N GLY A 724 27.15 -7.76 14.36
CA GLY A 724 25.84 -7.26 13.94
C GLY A 724 25.42 -7.80 12.57
N PHE A 725 26.34 -7.87 11.61
CA PHE A 725 26.06 -8.26 10.24
C PHE A 725 25.68 -9.75 10.11
N ILE A 726 26.40 -10.67 10.76
CA ILE A 726 26.18 -12.11 10.60
C ILE A 726 24.73 -12.53 10.86
N PRO A 727 24.09 -12.15 11.99
CA PRO A 727 22.69 -12.53 12.23
C PRO A 727 21.70 -11.70 11.41
N SER A 728 22.06 -10.51 10.89
CA SER A 728 21.16 -9.69 10.10
C SER A 728 20.82 -10.29 8.73
N VAL A 729 21.76 -11.03 8.12
CA VAL A 729 21.58 -11.67 6.81
C VAL A 729 20.42 -12.66 6.80
N PRO A 730 20.37 -13.70 7.67
CA PRO A 730 19.23 -14.61 7.69
C PRO A 730 17.91 -13.93 8.05
N ILE A 731 17.93 -12.91 8.92
CA ILE A 731 16.73 -12.18 9.29
C ILE A 731 16.19 -11.41 8.07
N ALA A 732 17.02 -10.64 7.37
CA ALA A 732 16.62 -9.90 6.18
C ALA A 732 16.17 -10.85 5.05
N TYR A 733 16.83 -12.00 4.90
CA TYR A 733 16.41 -13.02 3.93
C TYR A 733 15.03 -13.58 4.23
N LEU A 734 14.73 -13.90 5.49
CA LEU A 734 13.42 -14.44 5.89
C LEU A 734 12.30 -13.42 5.64
N PHE A 735 12.48 -12.16 6.07
CA PHE A 735 11.50 -11.10 5.80
C PHE A 735 11.33 -10.83 4.31
N GLY A 736 12.42 -10.81 3.56
CA GLY A 736 12.37 -10.62 2.11
C GLY A 736 11.65 -11.76 1.40
N LYS A 737 11.93 -13.01 1.80
CA LYS A 737 11.27 -14.18 1.23
C LYS A 737 9.75 -14.19 1.52
N GLU A 738 9.36 -13.87 2.76
CA GLU A 738 7.94 -13.78 3.13
C GLU A 738 7.20 -12.72 2.31
N TRP A 739 7.81 -11.55 2.16
CA TRP A 739 7.21 -10.48 1.37
C TRP A 739 7.12 -10.83 -0.12
N LEU A 740 8.13 -11.48 -0.69
CA LEU A 740 8.13 -11.91 -2.09
C LEU A 740 7.02 -12.93 -2.41
N GLN A 741 6.55 -13.70 -1.42
CA GLN A 741 5.44 -14.65 -1.62
C GLN A 741 4.09 -14.00 -2.00
N ASN A 742 3.97 -12.69 -1.83
CA ASN A 742 2.79 -11.94 -2.29
C ASN A 742 2.72 -11.79 -3.82
N PHE A 743 3.78 -12.16 -4.53
CA PHE A 743 3.88 -12.06 -5.99
C PHE A 743 3.95 -13.46 -6.60
N ALA A 744 3.20 -13.67 -7.67
CA ALA A 744 3.32 -14.90 -8.46
C ALA A 744 4.71 -14.99 -9.11
N GLU A 745 5.24 -13.84 -9.55
CA GLU A 745 6.57 -13.75 -10.11
C GLU A 745 7.52 -12.99 -9.18
N GLN A 746 8.59 -13.66 -8.78
CA GLN A 746 9.53 -13.20 -7.77
C GLN A 746 10.94 -13.05 -8.35
N THR A 747 11.60 -11.95 -7.98
CA THR A 747 13.05 -11.82 -8.23
C THR A 747 13.84 -12.76 -7.30
N PRO A 748 14.94 -13.35 -7.77
CA PRO A 748 15.84 -14.07 -6.86
C PRO A 748 16.44 -13.10 -5.83
N ILE A 749 16.62 -13.57 -4.59
CA ILE A 749 17.31 -12.79 -3.57
C ILE A 749 18.81 -12.88 -3.85
N TYR A 750 19.38 -11.83 -4.39
CA TYR A 750 20.78 -11.78 -4.79
C TYR A 750 21.72 -11.58 -3.60
N TRP A 751 22.79 -12.33 -3.54
CA TRP A 751 23.82 -12.24 -2.47
C TRP A 751 24.49 -10.86 -2.39
N TRP A 752 24.65 -10.15 -3.50
CA TRP A 752 25.29 -8.84 -3.56
C TRP A 752 24.52 -7.77 -2.76
N ILE A 753 23.21 -7.92 -2.56
CA ILE A 753 22.37 -7.05 -1.73
C ILE A 753 22.94 -6.96 -0.31
N PHE A 754 23.30 -8.11 0.26
CA PHE A 754 23.89 -8.16 1.60
C PHE A 754 25.29 -7.57 1.63
N VAL A 755 26.08 -7.71 0.57
CA VAL A 755 27.40 -7.06 0.46
C VAL A 755 27.25 -5.55 0.41
N VAL A 756 26.32 -5.02 -0.38
CA VAL A 756 26.03 -3.57 -0.44
C VAL A 756 25.56 -3.06 0.91
N SER A 757 24.67 -3.79 1.59
CA SER A 757 24.24 -3.47 2.96
C SER A 757 25.44 -3.43 3.93
N PHE A 758 26.29 -4.44 3.90
CA PHE A 758 27.51 -4.48 4.73
C PHE A 758 28.42 -3.27 4.46
N VAL A 759 28.75 -3.02 3.22
CA VAL A 759 29.68 -1.95 2.84
C VAL A 759 29.10 -0.57 3.20
N SER A 760 27.86 -0.29 2.84
CA SER A 760 27.23 1.02 3.06
C SER A 760 27.13 1.37 4.55
N VAL A 761 26.56 0.48 5.38
CA VAL A 761 26.41 0.72 6.82
C VAL A 761 27.79 0.77 7.50
N SER A 762 28.71 -0.12 7.12
CA SER A 762 30.06 -0.13 7.68
C SER A 762 30.80 1.16 7.40
N ILE A 763 30.79 1.67 6.16
CA ILE A 763 31.44 2.92 5.79
C ILE A 763 30.91 4.07 6.65
N ILE A 764 29.59 4.20 6.78
CA ILE A 764 28.96 5.30 7.50
C ILE A 764 29.32 5.23 9.00
N VAL A 765 29.27 4.04 9.61
CA VAL A 765 29.63 3.82 11.02
C VAL A 765 31.12 4.10 11.25
N LEU A 766 32.02 3.58 10.42
CA LEU A 766 33.45 3.77 10.55
C LEU A 766 33.85 5.22 10.32
N LEU A 767 33.24 5.93 9.35
CA LEU A 767 33.47 7.36 9.15
C LEU A 767 33.08 8.17 10.40
N THR A 768 31.96 7.84 11.03
CA THR A 768 31.51 8.48 12.27
C THR A 768 32.56 8.29 13.38
N VAL A 769 33.09 7.07 13.53
CA VAL A 769 34.14 6.75 14.52
C VAL A 769 35.47 7.45 14.20
N ILE A 770 35.87 7.47 12.93
CA ILE A 770 37.10 8.13 12.48
C ILE A 770 37.07 9.61 12.77
N VAL A 771 36.00 10.30 12.36
CA VAL A 771 35.84 11.76 12.57
C VAL A 771 35.94 12.13 14.05
N GLN A 772 35.27 11.36 14.92
CA GLN A 772 35.26 11.63 16.35
C GLN A 772 36.63 11.30 17.02
N SER A 773 37.25 10.17 16.66
CA SER A 773 38.54 9.76 17.18
C SER A 773 39.66 10.67 16.70
N TRP A 774 39.63 11.11 15.44
CA TRP A 774 40.57 12.02 14.84
C TRP A 774 40.60 13.39 15.57
N ARG A 775 39.39 13.90 15.91
CA ARG A 775 39.26 15.17 16.66
C ARG A 775 40.02 15.12 17.99
N VAL A 776 39.83 14.03 18.77
CA VAL A 776 40.46 13.89 20.06
C VAL A 776 41.98 13.54 19.94
N ALA A 777 42.36 12.73 18.93
CA ALA A 777 43.74 12.42 18.65
C ALA A 777 44.60 13.66 18.25
N ASN A 778 43.96 14.69 17.70
CA ASN A 778 44.66 15.97 17.38
C ASN A 778 44.68 17.00 18.51
N ASP A 779 43.95 16.76 19.62
CA ASP A 779 43.99 17.67 20.78
C ASP A 779 45.39 17.76 21.36
N ASN A 780 45.74 18.92 21.94
CA ASN A 780 47.02 19.14 22.59
C ASN A 780 47.16 18.27 23.83
N PRO A 781 48.22 17.41 23.92
CA PRO A 781 48.39 16.49 25.03
C PRO A 781 48.48 17.19 26.40
N ILE A 782 48.98 18.44 26.44
CA ILE A 782 49.10 19.21 27.67
C ILE A 782 47.75 19.49 28.29
N ASN A 783 46.75 19.81 27.45
CA ASN A 783 45.37 20.06 27.90
C ASN A 783 44.69 18.76 28.37
N SER A 784 45.09 17.61 27.81
CA SER A 784 44.58 16.30 28.16
C SER A 784 45.07 15.76 29.51
N ILE A 785 46.25 16.21 29.98
CA ILE A 785 46.90 15.79 31.24
C ILE A 785 46.58 16.76 32.40
N LYS A 786 46.33 18.07 32.10
CA LYS A 786 46.05 19.10 33.10
C LYS A 786 44.58 19.20 33.57
N THR A 787 43.64 18.48 32.95
CA THR A 787 42.26 18.49 33.40
C THR A 787 42.12 17.62 34.67
N GLU A 788 42.06 18.27 35.83
CA GLU A 788 41.56 17.65 37.08
C GLU A 788 40.02 17.55 37.09
#